data_55f549712ecc8cf2ac426dd5377d5c71
#
_entry.id   55f549712ecc8cf2ac426dd5377d5c71
#
_cell.length_a   1.000
_cell.length_b   1.000
_cell.length_c   1.000
_cell.angle_alpha   90.00
_cell.angle_beta   90.00
_cell.angle_gamma   90.00
#
_symmetry.space_group_name_H-M   'P 1'
#
loop_
_entity.id
_entity.type
_entity.pdbx_description
1 polymer ?
#
loop_
_entity_poly.entity_id
_entity_poly.type
_entity_poly.pdbx_seq_one_letter_code
_entity_poly.pdbx_strand_id
1 'polypeptide(L)'
;HKPSTQISDFHVATHFNDDFSRAVLEADVQMYGELRDELRVTVSLWQGETQVASGTAPFGGEIIDERGGYADHVTLRLNVENPKLWSAEIPNLYRAVVELHTADGTLIEAEACDVGFREVRIENGLLLLNGKPLLIRGVNRHEHHPLHGQVMDEQTMVQDILLMKQNNFNAVRCSHYPNHPLWYTLCDHYGLYVVDEANIETHGMVPMNRLTDDPRWLPAMSERVTRMVQRDRNHPSVIIWSLGNESGHGANHDALYRWIKSVDPSRPVQYEGGGADTFATDIICPMYARVDEDQPFPAVPKWSIKKWLSLPGETRPLILCEYAHAMGNSLGGFAKYWQAFRQYPRLQGGFVWDWVDQSLIKYDENGNPWSAYGGDFGDTPNDRQFCMNGLVFADRTPHPALTEAKHQQQFFQFSLSGRTIEVTSEYLFRHSDNELLHWMVALDGKPLASGEVPLDVAPQGKQLIELPGLPQPKSAGQLWLTVHVVQPNATTWSAAGHISAWQQWRLAENLSVTLPSAPHAIPQLTTSETDFCIELDNKRWQFNRQSGFLSQMWIGDKKQLLTPLRDQFTRAPLDNDIGVSEATRIDPNAWVERWKAAGHYQAEAALLQCTADTLADAVLITTVHAWQHQGKTLFISRKTYRIDGSGQMAITVDVEVASNTPHPARIGLTCQLAQVAERVNWLGLGPQENYPDRLTAACFDRWDLPLSDMYTPYVFPSENGLRCGTRELNYGPHQWRGDFQFNISRYSQQQLMETSHRHLLHAEEGTWLNIDGFHMGIGGDDSWSPSVSAEFQLSAGSYHYQLLWCQK
;
A
#
# COMPACT_ATOMS: atom_id res chain seq x y z
N HIS A 1 4.76 -35.98 27.29
CA HIS A 1 5.85 -36.92 27.66
C HIS A 1 6.39 -37.55 26.39
N LYS A 2 7.72 -37.50 26.17
CA LYS A 2 8.41 -38.23 25.12
C LYS A 2 9.05 -39.50 25.69
N PRO A 3 9.25 -40.56 24.90
CA PRO A 3 9.97 -41.75 25.29
C PRO A 3 11.42 -41.41 25.62
N SER A 4 12.12 -42.28 26.40
CA SER A 4 13.52 -42.12 26.73
C SER A 4 14.46 -42.24 25.52
N THR A 5 14.06 -43.00 24.53
CA THR A 5 14.65 -43.03 23.19
C THR A 5 13.63 -42.42 22.25
N GLN A 6 13.99 -41.33 21.58
CA GLN A 6 13.06 -40.49 20.84
C GLN A 6 13.72 -39.87 19.58
N ILE A 7 12.91 -39.45 18.67
CA ILE A 7 13.30 -38.56 17.57
C ILE A 7 13.60 -37.18 18.18
N SER A 8 14.87 -36.74 18.12
CA SER A 8 15.29 -35.44 18.64
C SER A 8 15.05 -34.31 17.64
N ASP A 9 15.26 -34.58 16.38
CA ASP A 9 15.07 -33.66 15.26
C ASP A 9 14.95 -34.44 13.94
N PHE A 10 14.33 -33.81 12.92
CA PHE A 10 14.39 -34.30 11.54
C PHE A 10 14.32 -33.15 10.54
N HIS A 11 14.97 -33.34 9.41
CA HIS A 11 14.97 -32.38 8.32
C HIS A 11 14.54 -33.06 7.03
N VAL A 12 13.67 -32.42 6.28
CA VAL A 12 13.26 -32.86 4.95
C VAL A 12 13.72 -31.88 3.89
N ALA A 13 14.37 -32.40 2.86
CA ALA A 13 14.79 -31.62 1.69
C ALA A 13 14.29 -32.27 0.42
N THR A 14 13.99 -31.45 -0.60
CA THR A 14 13.51 -31.90 -1.90
C THR A 14 14.54 -31.59 -2.99
N HIS A 15 14.86 -32.60 -3.78
CA HIS A 15 15.81 -32.50 -4.90
C HIS A 15 15.14 -32.91 -6.19
N PHE A 16 15.43 -32.24 -7.29
CA PHE A 16 14.75 -32.41 -8.57
C PHE A 16 15.71 -32.75 -9.70
N ASN A 17 15.19 -33.40 -10.73
CA ASN A 17 15.81 -33.40 -12.04
C ASN A 17 15.46 -32.10 -12.80
N ASP A 18 16.11 -31.86 -13.94
CA ASP A 18 16.03 -30.58 -14.66
C ASP A 18 14.62 -30.19 -15.12
N ASP A 19 13.74 -31.15 -15.38
CA ASP A 19 12.39 -30.93 -15.87
C ASP A 19 11.29 -31.07 -14.80
N PHE A 20 11.66 -31.24 -13.51
CA PHE A 20 10.77 -31.45 -12.37
C PHE A 20 9.85 -32.66 -12.48
N SER A 21 10.10 -33.58 -13.41
CA SER A 21 9.32 -34.82 -13.58
C SER A 21 9.62 -35.85 -12.50
N ARG A 22 10.75 -35.73 -11.83
CA ARG A 22 11.17 -36.60 -10.72
C ARG A 22 11.75 -35.76 -9.57
N ALA A 23 11.43 -36.19 -8.36
CA ALA A 23 12.04 -35.65 -7.16
C ALA A 23 12.52 -36.74 -6.22
N VAL A 24 13.44 -36.36 -5.35
CA VAL A 24 13.88 -37.16 -4.19
C VAL A 24 13.51 -36.38 -2.96
N LEU A 25 12.72 -36.96 -2.07
CA LEU A 25 12.59 -36.49 -0.71
C LEU A 25 13.74 -37.09 0.10
N GLU A 26 14.63 -36.26 0.59
CA GLU A 26 15.67 -36.64 1.54
C GLU A 26 15.21 -36.28 2.95
N ALA A 27 15.18 -37.26 3.83
CA ALA A 27 14.83 -37.11 5.23
C ALA A 27 16.01 -37.50 6.10
N ASP A 28 16.58 -36.53 6.81
CA ASP A 28 17.63 -36.71 7.81
C ASP A 28 17.00 -36.73 9.19
N VAL A 29 17.10 -37.85 9.90
CA VAL A 29 16.42 -38.07 11.19
C VAL A 29 17.45 -38.26 12.27
N GLN A 30 17.40 -37.47 13.31
CA GLN A 30 18.28 -37.53 14.49
C GLN A 30 17.57 -38.13 15.70
N MET A 31 18.30 -38.84 16.51
CA MET A 31 17.80 -39.48 17.71
C MET A 31 18.47 -38.95 18.98
N TYR A 32 17.75 -39.04 20.08
CA TYR A 32 18.26 -38.88 21.42
C TYR A 32 17.89 -40.09 22.29
N GLY A 33 18.82 -40.56 23.15
CA GLY A 33 18.58 -41.66 24.08
C GLY A 33 19.54 -42.80 23.87
N GLU A 34 19.21 -43.99 24.39
CA GLU A 34 20.03 -45.17 24.22
C GLU A 34 19.96 -45.67 22.77
N LEU A 35 21.09 -45.67 22.07
CA LEU A 35 21.24 -46.26 20.75
C LEU A 35 21.22 -47.79 20.90
N ARG A 36 20.27 -48.47 20.30
CA ARG A 36 20.18 -49.94 20.25
C ARG A 36 20.37 -50.36 18.81
N ASP A 37 21.20 -51.38 18.62
CA ASP A 37 21.57 -51.91 17.29
C ASP A 37 20.38 -52.42 16.45
N GLU A 38 19.18 -52.40 16.96
CA GLU A 38 17.99 -52.96 16.38
C GLU A 38 16.88 -51.92 16.10
N LEU A 39 17.14 -50.61 16.29
CA LEU A 39 16.16 -49.58 16.00
C LEU A 39 16.04 -49.35 14.49
N ARG A 40 14.84 -49.02 14.07
CA ARG A 40 14.53 -48.70 12.66
C ARG A 40 13.77 -47.41 12.55
N VAL A 41 14.12 -46.60 11.56
CA VAL A 41 13.38 -45.39 11.18
C VAL A 41 12.65 -45.72 9.86
N THR A 42 11.36 -45.47 9.85
CA THR A 42 10.53 -45.51 8.63
C THR A 42 10.07 -44.09 8.31
N VAL A 43 10.27 -43.68 7.08
CA VAL A 43 9.72 -42.42 6.55
C VAL A 43 8.71 -42.79 5.48
N SER A 44 7.48 -42.29 5.62
CA SER A 44 6.41 -42.45 4.63
C SER A 44 5.91 -41.09 4.18
N LEU A 45 5.66 -40.98 2.88
CA LEU A 45 5.15 -39.76 2.26
C LEU A 45 3.73 -39.99 1.76
N TRP A 46 2.82 -39.09 2.12
CA TRP A 46 1.38 -39.22 1.84
C TRP A 46 0.85 -38.03 1.05
N GLN A 47 -0.03 -38.29 0.10
CA GLN A 47 -0.85 -37.26 -0.55
C GLN A 47 -2.32 -37.54 -0.22
N GLY A 48 -2.90 -36.79 0.68
CA GLY A 48 -4.17 -37.14 1.31
C GLY A 48 -4.08 -38.50 2.01
N GLU A 49 -4.92 -39.44 1.62
CA GLU A 49 -4.94 -40.81 2.16
C GLU A 49 -4.05 -41.78 1.39
N THR A 50 -3.37 -41.33 0.33
CA THR A 50 -2.56 -42.20 -0.54
C THR A 50 -1.08 -42.11 -0.15
N GLN A 51 -0.47 -43.22 0.25
CA GLN A 51 0.97 -43.32 0.42
C GLN A 51 1.64 -43.35 -0.95
N VAL A 52 2.48 -42.32 -1.22
CA VAL A 52 3.17 -42.16 -2.51
C VAL A 52 4.59 -42.72 -2.53
N ALA A 53 5.24 -42.74 -1.37
CA ALA A 53 6.56 -43.34 -1.19
C ALA A 53 6.77 -43.76 0.27
N SER A 54 7.68 -44.71 0.49
CA SER A 54 8.11 -45.10 1.83
C SER A 54 9.48 -45.77 1.79
N GLY A 55 10.24 -45.61 2.85
CA GLY A 55 11.52 -46.25 3.04
C GLY A 55 11.80 -46.54 4.52
N THR A 56 12.55 -47.55 4.78
CA THR A 56 12.96 -47.93 6.12
C THR A 56 14.48 -48.15 6.15
N ALA A 57 15.15 -47.62 7.15
CA ALA A 57 16.57 -47.85 7.37
C ALA A 57 16.83 -48.26 8.84
N PRO A 58 17.84 -49.10 9.08
CA PRO A 58 18.29 -49.35 10.47
C PRO A 58 18.89 -48.08 11.01
N PHE A 59 18.74 -47.89 12.33
CA PHE A 59 19.36 -46.79 13.03
C PHE A 59 20.47 -47.26 13.93
N GLY A 60 21.61 -46.64 13.87
CA GLY A 60 22.79 -46.95 14.67
C GLY A 60 23.67 -48.10 14.15
N GLY A 61 24.79 -48.29 14.72
CA GLY A 61 25.66 -49.42 14.49
C GLY A 61 26.87 -49.22 13.58
N GLU A 62 26.97 -48.14 12.81
CA GLU A 62 28.17 -47.83 12.08
C GLU A 62 29.10 -46.87 12.87
N ILE A 63 30.37 -47.28 13.03
CA ILE A 63 31.40 -46.42 13.55
C ILE A 63 31.76 -45.42 12.46
N ILE A 64 31.52 -44.14 12.74
CA ILE A 64 31.72 -43.07 11.74
C ILE A 64 33.15 -42.49 11.75
N ASP A 65 33.94 -42.74 12.78
CA ASP A 65 35.34 -42.29 12.84
C ASP A 65 36.25 -43.27 13.62
N GLU A 66 37.57 -43.08 13.47
CA GLU A 66 38.60 -43.86 14.18
C GLU A 66 38.53 -43.74 15.72
N ARG A 67 37.76 -42.79 16.25
CA ARG A 67 37.56 -42.56 17.70
C ARG A 67 36.37 -43.31 18.26
N GLY A 68 35.64 -44.07 17.40
CA GLY A 68 34.51 -44.87 17.82
C GLY A 68 33.22 -44.06 18.00
N GLY A 69 33.05 -42.92 17.30
CA GLY A 69 31.78 -42.20 17.23
C GLY A 69 30.75 -43.00 16.49
N TYR A 70 29.53 -43.07 16.98
CA TYR A 70 28.38 -43.66 16.27
C TYR A 70 27.60 -42.59 15.56
N ALA A 71 26.96 -42.98 14.45
CA ALA A 71 26.01 -42.11 13.76
C ALA A 71 24.82 -41.88 14.70
N ASP A 72 24.51 -40.61 14.98
CA ASP A 72 23.35 -40.16 15.76
C ASP A 72 22.17 -39.78 14.83
N HIS A 73 22.28 -40.00 13.53
CA HIS A 73 21.31 -39.72 12.51
C HIS A 73 21.27 -40.80 11.41
N VAL A 74 20.16 -40.84 10.72
CA VAL A 74 19.97 -41.66 9.51
C VAL A 74 19.32 -40.85 8.41
N THR A 75 19.85 -40.95 7.22
CA THR A 75 19.30 -40.31 6.04
C THR A 75 18.55 -41.28 5.16
N LEU A 76 17.29 -41.03 4.86
CA LEU A 76 16.46 -41.79 3.92
C LEU A 76 16.18 -40.97 2.66
N ARG A 77 16.16 -41.63 1.51
CA ARG A 77 15.84 -41.03 0.22
C ARG A 77 14.67 -41.75 -0.44
N LEU A 78 13.61 -41.00 -0.67
CA LEU A 78 12.37 -41.50 -1.28
C LEU A 78 12.23 -40.88 -2.68
N ASN A 79 12.14 -41.74 -3.71
CA ASN A 79 11.88 -41.29 -5.07
C ASN A 79 10.38 -40.99 -5.24
N VAL A 80 10.09 -39.85 -5.87
CA VAL A 80 8.72 -39.42 -6.18
C VAL A 80 8.63 -39.07 -7.65
N GLU A 81 7.81 -39.79 -8.39
CA GLU A 81 7.54 -39.56 -9.81
C GLU A 81 6.43 -38.50 -9.97
N ASN A 82 6.63 -37.55 -10.86
CA ASN A 82 5.69 -36.47 -11.17
C ASN A 82 5.11 -35.78 -9.92
N PRO A 83 5.97 -35.22 -9.03
CA PRO A 83 5.49 -34.56 -7.83
C PRO A 83 4.64 -33.34 -8.18
N LYS A 84 3.54 -33.12 -7.43
CA LYS A 84 2.81 -31.86 -7.51
C LYS A 84 3.60 -30.79 -6.80
N LEU A 85 4.08 -29.82 -7.57
CA LEU A 85 4.93 -28.77 -7.04
C LEU A 85 4.14 -27.80 -6.14
N TRP A 86 4.80 -27.28 -5.12
CA TRP A 86 4.29 -26.24 -4.24
C TRP A 86 4.68 -24.85 -4.77
N SER A 87 3.72 -23.92 -4.74
CA SER A 87 3.95 -22.49 -4.93
C SER A 87 2.89 -21.68 -4.17
N ALA A 88 3.08 -20.38 -4.00
CA ALA A 88 2.05 -19.51 -3.42
C ALA A 88 0.76 -19.45 -4.28
N GLU A 89 0.85 -19.78 -5.57
CA GLU A 89 -0.29 -19.86 -6.48
C GLU A 89 -1.04 -21.20 -6.36
N ILE A 90 -0.30 -22.29 -6.16
CA ILE A 90 -0.80 -23.66 -6.05
C ILE A 90 -0.08 -24.35 -4.88
N PRO A 91 -0.57 -24.23 -3.66
CA PRO A 91 0.12 -24.72 -2.47
C PRO A 91 -0.15 -26.24 -2.25
N ASN A 92 0.36 -27.07 -3.16
CA ASN A 92 0.26 -28.52 -3.02
C ASN A 92 1.14 -29.02 -1.88
N LEU A 93 0.55 -29.70 -0.91
CA LEU A 93 1.25 -30.28 0.22
C LEU A 93 1.11 -31.79 0.24
N TYR A 94 2.18 -32.42 0.69
CA TYR A 94 2.26 -33.83 1.08
C TYR A 94 2.49 -33.87 2.59
N ARG A 95 2.31 -35.05 3.19
CA ARG A 95 2.64 -35.28 4.60
C ARG A 95 3.73 -36.31 4.73
N ALA A 96 4.86 -35.93 5.28
CA ALA A 96 5.89 -36.86 5.70
C ALA A 96 5.60 -37.31 7.12
N VAL A 97 5.62 -38.63 7.34
CA VAL A 97 5.53 -39.23 8.69
C VAL A 97 6.81 -39.98 8.94
N VAL A 98 7.47 -39.67 10.06
CA VAL A 98 8.70 -40.28 10.52
C VAL A 98 8.39 -41.12 11.75
N GLU A 99 8.64 -42.43 11.67
CA GLU A 99 8.33 -43.41 12.71
C GLU A 99 9.61 -44.08 13.22
N LEU A 100 9.78 -44.16 14.52
CA LEU A 100 10.85 -44.88 15.18
C LEU A 100 10.28 -46.19 15.76
N HIS A 101 10.89 -47.31 15.36
CA HIS A 101 10.46 -48.63 15.74
C HIS A 101 11.60 -49.44 16.40
N THR A 102 11.22 -50.41 17.27
CA THR A 102 12.12 -51.46 17.73
C THR A 102 12.28 -52.53 16.61
N ALA A 103 13.22 -53.46 16.81
CA ALA A 103 13.48 -54.55 15.85
C ALA A 103 12.27 -55.46 15.56
N ASP A 104 11.42 -55.65 16.55
CA ASP A 104 10.19 -56.44 16.44
C ASP A 104 9.03 -55.68 15.78
N GLY A 105 9.27 -54.39 15.39
CA GLY A 105 8.30 -53.57 14.69
C GLY A 105 7.36 -52.77 15.63
N THR A 106 7.62 -52.76 16.96
CA THR A 106 6.83 -51.94 17.88
C THR A 106 7.14 -50.47 17.67
N LEU A 107 6.12 -49.65 17.48
CA LEU A 107 6.25 -48.20 17.37
C LEU A 107 6.66 -47.57 18.71
N ILE A 108 7.73 -46.79 18.68
CA ILE A 108 8.21 -46.03 19.85
C ILE A 108 7.66 -44.61 19.80
N GLU A 109 7.83 -43.94 18.65
CA GLU A 109 7.41 -42.55 18.44
C GLU A 109 7.10 -42.32 16.96
N ALA A 110 6.18 -41.38 16.67
CA ALA A 110 5.95 -40.86 15.33
C ALA A 110 5.89 -39.35 15.37
N GLU A 111 6.54 -38.70 14.40
CA GLU A 111 6.51 -37.27 14.16
C GLU A 111 6.10 -37.03 12.71
N ALA A 112 5.59 -35.82 12.39
CA ALA A 112 5.18 -35.53 11.02
C ALA A 112 5.35 -34.04 10.70
N CYS A 113 5.57 -33.76 9.41
CA CYS A 113 5.50 -32.40 8.86
C CYS A 113 4.83 -32.40 7.48
N ASP A 114 4.36 -31.24 7.07
CA ASP A 114 3.93 -31.01 5.70
C ASP A 114 5.14 -30.76 4.81
N VAL A 115 5.09 -31.27 3.57
CA VAL A 115 6.17 -31.17 2.58
C VAL A 115 5.62 -30.54 1.31
N GLY A 116 6.20 -29.44 0.91
CA GLY A 116 5.96 -28.85 -0.41
C GLY A 116 7.15 -29.11 -1.34
N PHE A 117 6.91 -29.79 -2.43
CA PHE A 117 7.94 -30.03 -3.45
C PHE A 117 8.19 -28.73 -4.23
N ARG A 118 9.30 -28.05 -3.93
CA ARG A 118 9.70 -26.82 -4.60
C ARG A 118 11.21 -26.64 -4.59
N GLU A 119 11.69 -25.89 -5.59
CA GLU A 119 13.08 -25.47 -5.68
C GLU A 119 13.17 -23.96 -5.68
N VAL A 120 14.11 -23.41 -4.90
CA VAL A 120 14.46 -21.98 -4.90
C VAL A 120 15.94 -21.86 -5.23
N ARG A 121 16.27 -21.04 -6.23
CA ARG A 121 17.68 -20.76 -6.57
C ARG A 121 17.85 -19.39 -7.19
N ILE A 122 19.06 -18.85 -7.14
CA ILE A 122 19.45 -17.67 -7.90
C ILE A 122 20.28 -18.15 -9.11
N GLU A 123 19.79 -17.78 -10.29
CA GLU A 123 20.47 -18.13 -11.54
C GLU A 123 20.37 -16.97 -12.52
N ASN A 124 21.49 -16.64 -13.18
CA ASN A 124 21.58 -15.52 -14.14
C ASN A 124 21.09 -14.17 -13.58
N GLY A 125 21.30 -13.92 -12.29
CA GLY A 125 20.89 -12.70 -11.59
C GLY A 125 19.40 -12.62 -11.26
N LEU A 126 18.69 -13.75 -11.30
CA LEU A 126 17.26 -13.85 -10.99
C LEU A 126 17.02 -14.86 -9.87
N LEU A 127 16.13 -14.50 -8.95
CA LEU A 127 15.54 -15.44 -8.01
C LEU A 127 14.50 -16.26 -8.75
N LEU A 128 14.68 -17.58 -8.78
CA LEU A 128 13.79 -18.51 -9.43
C LEU A 128 13.06 -19.37 -8.40
N LEU A 129 11.78 -19.63 -8.67
CA LEU A 129 10.98 -20.66 -8.00
C LEU A 129 10.56 -21.70 -9.06
N ASN A 130 10.86 -22.96 -8.81
CA ASN A 130 10.56 -24.06 -9.74
C ASN A 130 10.96 -23.71 -11.20
N GLY A 131 12.14 -23.12 -11.36
CA GLY A 131 12.69 -22.71 -12.63
C GLY A 131 12.10 -21.45 -13.27
N LYS A 132 11.19 -20.74 -12.62
CA LYS A 132 10.55 -19.50 -13.11
C LYS A 132 10.99 -18.27 -12.33
N PRO A 133 11.30 -17.13 -13.02
CA PRO A 133 11.62 -15.87 -12.34
C PRO A 133 10.46 -15.39 -11.45
N LEU A 134 10.72 -15.24 -10.17
CA LEU A 134 9.72 -14.84 -9.20
C LEU A 134 9.63 -13.31 -9.11
N LEU A 135 8.43 -12.75 -9.17
CA LEU A 135 8.15 -11.36 -8.84
C LEU A 135 7.50 -11.28 -7.45
N ILE A 136 8.19 -10.67 -6.52
CA ILE A 136 7.73 -10.51 -5.13
C ILE A 136 6.69 -9.40 -5.07
N ARG A 137 5.50 -9.75 -4.62
CA ARG A 137 4.40 -8.87 -4.22
C ARG A 137 4.29 -8.93 -2.72
N GLY A 138 5.26 -8.34 -2.04
CA GLY A 138 5.50 -8.56 -0.63
C GLY A 138 5.03 -7.44 0.28
N VAL A 139 4.86 -7.79 1.54
CA VAL A 139 4.63 -6.85 2.64
C VAL A 139 5.41 -7.28 3.87
N ASN A 140 5.93 -6.32 4.62
CA ASN A 140 6.49 -6.55 5.95
C ASN A 140 5.36 -6.74 6.95
N ARG A 141 5.53 -7.63 7.93
CA ARG A 141 4.52 -7.90 8.94
C ARG A 141 5.14 -8.03 10.32
N HIS A 142 4.73 -7.14 11.22
CA HIS A 142 4.86 -7.36 12.64
C HIS A 142 3.75 -8.27 13.17
N GLU A 143 4.06 -9.11 14.15
CA GLU A 143 3.05 -9.77 14.96
C GLU A 143 2.41 -8.70 15.85
N HIS A 144 1.18 -8.30 15.53
CA HIS A 144 0.48 -7.28 16.27
C HIS A 144 -1.02 -7.58 16.41
N HIS A 145 -1.48 -7.55 17.64
CA HIS A 145 -2.90 -7.62 18.00
C HIS A 145 -3.28 -6.40 18.84
N PRO A 146 -4.36 -5.65 18.51
CA PRO A 146 -4.66 -4.36 19.14
C PRO A 146 -4.93 -4.43 20.66
N LEU A 147 -5.26 -5.60 21.20
CA LEU A 147 -5.50 -5.81 22.61
C LEU A 147 -4.36 -6.57 23.32
N HIS A 148 -3.62 -7.40 22.59
CA HIS A 148 -2.64 -8.34 23.18
C HIS A 148 -1.19 -8.04 22.78
N GLY A 149 -0.96 -6.97 22.00
CA GLY A 149 0.40 -6.63 21.53
C GLY A 149 0.95 -7.69 20.58
N GLN A 150 2.10 -8.26 20.90
CA GLN A 150 2.74 -9.29 20.07
C GLN A 150 2.22 -10.72 20.32
N VAL A 151 1.19 -10.91 21.13
CA VAL A 151 0.57 -12.22 21.35
C VAL A 151 -0.51 -12.44 20.30
N MET A 152 -0.23 -13.31 19.35
CA MET A 152 -1.09 -13.61 18.22
C MET A 152 -2.01 -14.79 18.48
N ASP A 153 -3.21 -14.74 17.92
CA ASP A 153 -4.11 -15.89 17.82
C ASP A 153 -4.24 -16.37 16.36
N GLU A 154 -4.73 -17.59 16.18
CA GLU A 154 -4.92 -18.21 14.87
C GLU A 154 -5.87 -17.39 14.00
N GLN A 155 -6.96 -16.88 14.57
CA GLN A 155 -7.97 -16.14 13.82
C GLN A 155 -7.37 -14.87 13.19
N THR A 156 -6.56 -14.12 13.93
CA THR A 156 -5.90 -12.92 13.44
C THR A 156 -4.85 -13.24 12.37
N MET A 157 -4.08 -14.33 12.56
CA MET A 157 -3.12 -14.77 11.54
C MET A 157 -3.80 -15.19 10.25
N VAL A 158 -4.91 -15.93 10.32
CA VAL A 158 -5.70 -16.32 9.14
C VAL A 158 -6.29 -15.08 8.46
N GLN A 159 -6.83 -14.12 9.23
CA GLN A 159 -7.36 -12.88 8.68
C GLN A 159 -6.29 -12.10 7.92
N ASP A 160 -5.08 -11.97 8.45
CA ASP A 160 -3.96 -11.32 7.77
C ASP A 160 -3.67 -12.00 6.43
N ILE A 161 -3.55 -13.33 6.41
CA ILE A 161 -3.27 -14.11 5.18
C ILE A 161 -4.38 -13.94 4.14
N LEU A 162 -5.64 -14.05 4.55
CA LEU A 162 -6.78 -13.90 3.64
C LEU A 162 -6.79 -12.52 3.01
N LEU A 163 -6.59 -11.46 3.80
CA LEU A 163 -6.54 -10.09 3.30
C LEU A 163 -5.34 -9.87 2.37
N MET A 164 -4.16 -10.42 2.71
CA MET A 164 -2.99 -10.35 1.83
C MET A 164 -3.30 -11.00 0.47
N LYS A 165 -3.84 -12.21 0.45
CA LYS A 165 -4.21 -12.93 -0.78
C LYS A 165 -5.25 -12.18 -1.60
N GLN A 166 -6.29 -11.66 -0.94
CA GLN A 166 -7.37 -10.87 -1.57
C GLN A 166 -6.87 -9.56 -2.18
N ASN A 167 -5.73 -9.07 -1.71
CA ASN A 167 -5.09 -7.85 -2.20
C ASN A 167 -3.81 -8.11 -3.02
N ASN A 168 -3.71 -9.31 -3.63
CA ASN A 168 -2.69 -9.70 -4.58
C ASN A 168 -1.26 -9.78 -4.01
N PHE A 169 -1.09 -9.86 -2.69
CA PHE A 169 0.21 -10.18 -2.09
C PHE A 169 0.50 -11.68 -2.25
N ASN A 170 1.76 -12.01 -2.55
CA ASN A 170 2.24 -13.39 -2.63
C ASN A 170 3.36 -13.69 -1.63
N ALA A 171 3.85 -12.68 -0.92
CA ALA A 171 5.00 -12.82 -0.02
C ALA A 171 4.86 -11.96 1.24
N VAL A 172 5.50 -12.40 2.31
CA VAL A 172 5.60 -11.69 3.59
C VAL A 172 7.02 -11.79 4.14
N ARG A 173 7.55 -10.68 4.66
CA ARG A 173 8.76 -10.69 5.49
C ARG A 173 8.35 -10.64 6.95
N CYS A 174 8.84 -11.59 7.73
CA CYS A 174 8.63 -11.66 9.17
C CYS A 174 9.51 -10.63 9.88
N SER A 175 9.12 -9.36 9.79
CA SER A 175 9.87 -8.24 10.37
C SER A 175 9.63 -8.15 11.88
N HIS A 176 10.60 -8.11 12.80
CA HIS A 176 12.03 -8.36 12.51
C HIS A 176 12.46 -9.50 13.45
N TYR A 177 11.75 -10.60 13.42
CA TYR A 177 11.91 -11.78 14.29
C TYR A 177 11.15 -12.98 13.74
N PRO A 178 11.56 -14.23 14.07
CA PRO A 178 10.78 -15.41 13.74
C PRO A 178 9.38 -15.33 14.35
N ASN A 179 8.35 -15.52 13.53
CA ASN A 179 6.96 -15.43 13.95
C ASN A 179 6.49 -16.67 14.73
N HIS A 180 5.26 -16.62 15.21
CA HIS A 180 4.60 -17.76 15.85
C HIS A 180 4.67 -19.01 14.95
N PRO A 181 4.99 -20.21 15.46
CA PRO A 181 5.18 -21.40 14.62
C PRO A 181 4.00 -21.73 13.71
N LEU A 182 2.76 -21.50 14.16
CA LEU A 182 1.57 -21.70 13.37
C LEU A 182 1.51 -20.80 12.11
N TRP A 183 2.15 -19.63 12.15
CA TRP A 183 2.21 -18.71 10.99
C TRP A 183 2.77 -19.39 9.75
N TYR A 184 3.86 -20.11 9.89
CA TYR A 184 4.50 -20.83 8.76
C TYR A 184 3.64 -21.93 8.22
N THR A 185 2.99 -22.72 9.11
CA THR A 185 2.02 -23.76 8.71
C THR A 185 0.87 -23.14 7.91
N LEU A 186 0.34 -22.01 8.36
CA LEU A 186 -0.71 -21.30 7.63
C LEU A 186 -0.21 -20.77 6.27
N CYS A 187 1.02 -20.22 6.22
CA CYS A 187 1.63 -19.79 4.95
C CYS A 187 1.86 -20.96 3.98
N ASP A 188 2.23 -22.14 4.49
CA ASP A 188 2.34 -23.37 3.69
C ASP A 188 1.00 -23.75 3.06
N HIS A 189 -0.07 -23.69 3.82
CA HIS A 189 -1.42 -24.11 3.41
C HIS A 189 -2.12 -23.10 2.49
N TYR A 190 -2.06 -21.82 2.81
CA TYR A 190 -2.72 -20.77 2.02
C TYR A 190 -1.89 -20.31 0.83
N GLY A 191 -0.59 -20.60 0.82
CA GLY A 191 0.35 -20.20 -0.23
C GLY A 191 0.79 -18.75 -0.11
N LEU A 192 1.74 -18.46 0.79
CA LEU A 192 2.52 -17.24 0.85
C LEU A 192 4.01 -17.59 0.90
N TYR A 193 4.83 -16.87 0.16
CA TYR A 193 6.28 -16.93 0.29
C TYR A 193 6.70 -16.17 1.53
N VAL A 194 7.64 -16.73 2.28
CA VAL A 194 8.12 -16.16 3.55
C VAL A 194 9.60 -15.85 3.46
N VAL A 195 9.96 -14.63 3.85
CA VAL A 195 11.30 -14.29 4.31
C VAL A 195 11.28 -14.42 5.82
N ASP A 196 11.97 -15.43 6.34
CA ASP A 196 12.08 -15.64 7.78
C ASP A 196 13.31 -14.92 8.31
N GLU A 197 13.14 -14.12 9.36
CA GLU A 197 14.15 -13.16 9.80
C GLU A 197 14.57 -13.40 11.24
N ALA A 198 15.89 -13.44 11.45
CA ALA A 198 16.47 -13.54 12.77
C ALA A 198 16.30 -12.22 13.54
N ASN A 199 15.99 -12.30 14.83
CA ASN A 199 15.81 -11.13 15.68
C ASN A 199 17.15 -10.51 16.10
N ILE A 200 17.90 -10.01 15.11
CA ILE A 200 19.12 -9.22 15.28
C ILE A 200 18.82 -7.81 14.80
N GLU A 201 18.81 -6.86 15.72
CA GLU A 201 18.63 -5.44 15.45
C GLU A 201 19.44 -4.59 16.41
N THR A 202 20.21 -3.65 15.86
CA THR A 202 21.06 -2.74 16.65
C THR A 202 20.95 -1.29 16.18
N HIS A 203 19.81 -0.89 15.60
CA HIS A 203 19.57 0.40 14.96
C HIS A 203 19.89 1.59 15.90
N GLY A 204 19.61 1.48 17.19
CA GLY A 204 19.93 2.52 18.16
C GLY A 204 21.41 2.68 18.52
N MET A 205 22.30 1.81 17.99
CA MET A 205 23.74 1.90 18.27
C MET A 205 24.45 2.87 17.32
N VAL A 206 25.49 3.54 17.85
CA VAL A 206 26.36 4.42 17.05
C VAL A 206 27.82 4.01 17.26
N PRO A 207 28.54 3.48 16.26
CA PRO A 207 28.01 3.10 14.94
C PRO A 207 27.06 1.89 15.04
N MET A 208 26.17 1.73 14.06
CA MET A 208 25.13 0.70 14.05
C MET A 208 25.72 -0.73 14.11
N ASN A 209 26.88 -0.97 13.50
CA ASN A 209 27.57 -2.27 13.52
C ASN A 209 28.39 -2.54 14.80
N ARG A 210 28.30 -1.71 15.82
CA ARG A 210 29.10 -1.83 17.04
C ARG A 210 29.03 -3.19 17.71
N LEU A 211 27.84 -3.83 17.69
CA LEU A 211 27.67 -5.16 18.28
C LEU A 211 27.91 -6.27 17.26
N THR A 212 27.58 -6.03 16.00
CA THR A 212 27.65 -7.06 14.95
C THR A 212 29.07 -7.27 14.43
N ASP A 213 30.00 -6.35 14.74
CA ASP A 213 31.43 -6.50 14.45
C ASP A 213 32.24 -6.91 15.71
N ASP A 214 31.58 -7.06 16.85
CA ASP A 214 32.21 -7.50 18.08
C ASP A 214 32.01 -9.01 18.28
N PRO A 215 33.08 -9.84 18.23
CA PRO A 215 32.98 -11.30 18.34
C PRO A 215 32.41 -11.79 19.66
N ARG A 216 32.37 -10.97 20.72
CA ARG A 216 31.72 -11.31 21.99
C ARG A 216 30.22 -11.51 21.87
N TRP A 217 29.61 -10.90 20.86
CA TRP A 217 28.18 -11.03 20.55
C TRP A 217 27.86 -12.18 19.60
N LEU A 218 28.86 -12.81 18.97
CA LEU A 218 28.63 -13.93 18.05
C LEU A 218 27.82 -15.08 18.66
N PRO A 219 28.05 -15.53 19.90
CA PRO A 219 27.24 -16.61 20.47
C PRO A 219 25.75 -16.25 20.56
N ALA A 220 25.42 -15.04 21.03
CA ALA A 220 24.03 -14.60 21.16
C ALA A 220 23.35 -14.45 19.78
N MET A 221 24.06 -13.96 18.76
CA MET A 221 23.55 -13.84 17.39
C MET A 221 23.42 -15.21 16.74
N SER A 222 24.40 -16.12 16.99
CA SER A 222 24.35 -17.48 16.48
C SER A 222 23.12 -18.25 16.98
N GLU A 223 22.82 -18.15 18.27
CA GLU A 223 21.62 -18.80 18.82
C GLU A 223 20.34 -18.33 18.13
N ARG A 224 20.20 -17.05 17.80
CA ARG A 224 19.03 -16.51 17.10
C ARG A 224 18.87 -17.09 15.71
N VAL A 225 19.96 -17.04 14.94
CA VAL A 225 19.96 -17.55 13.55
C VAL A 225 19.80 -19.07 13.51
N THR A 226 20.55 -19.79 14.35
CA THR A 226 20.53 -21.27 14.33
C THR A 226 19.18 -21.82 14.77
N ARG A 227 18.57 -21.25 15.81
CA ARG A 227 17.24 -21.66 16.27
C ARG A 227 16.16 -21.38 15.24
N MET A 228 16.20 -20.23 14.58
CA MET A 228 15.28 -19.91 13.47
C MET A 228 15.39 -20.97 12.37
N VAL A 229 16.58 -21.16 11.83
CA VAL A 229 16.78 -22.10 10.72
C VAL A 229 16.39 -23.52 11.11
N GLN A 230 16.82 -24.03 12.27
CA GLN A 230 16.49 -25.38 12.72
C GLN A 230 15.01 -25.58 12.98
N ARG A 231 14.30 -24.58 13.52
CA ARG A 231 12.86 -24.66 13.76
C ARG A 231 12.05 -24.66 12.46
N ASP A 232 12.41 -23.78 11.49
CA ASP A 232 11.53 -23.44 10.40
C ASP A 232 11.94 -24.02 9.03
N ARG A 233 13.09 -24.73 8.94
CA ARG A 233 13.64 -25.27 7.70
C ARG A 233 12.74 -26.26 6.97
N ASN A 234 11.79 -26.92 7.66
CA ASN A 234 10.85 -27.85 7.02
C ASN A 234 9.65 -27.18 6.35
N HIS A 235 9.46 -25.85 6.53
CA HIS A 235 8.35 -25.12 5.92
C HIS A 235 8.66 -24.77 4.46
N PRO A 236 7.86 -25.24 3.48
CA PRO A 236 8.06 -24.92 2.07
C PRO A 236 7.82 -23.42 1.77
N SER A 237 7.01 -22.74 2.56
CA SER A 237 6.76 -21.30 2.40
C SER A 237 8.00 -20.43 2.63
N VAL A 238 8.91 -20.85 3.51
CA VAL A 238 10.18 -20.14 3.74
C VAL A 238 11.08 -20.30 2.52
N ILE A 239 11.27 -19.23 1.76
CA ILE A 239 12.07 -19.23 0.53
C ILE A 239 13.37 -18.42 0.64
N ILE A 240 13.49 -17.55 1.64
CA ILE A 240 14.67 -16.72 1.91
C ILE A 240 14.90 -16.68 3.41
N TRP A 241 16.15 -16.83 3.85
CA TRP A 241 16.59 -16.54 5.21
C TRP A 241 17.08 -15.10 5.31
N SER A 242 16.78 -14.40 6.40
CA SER A 242 17.27 -13.06 6.68
C SER A 242 18.09 -13.02 7.96
N LEU A 243 19.26 -12.37 7.93
CA LEU A 243 20.20 -12.30 9.06
C LEU A 243 19.80 -11.25 10.12
N GLY A 244 18.72 -10.54 9.92
CA GLY A 244 18.25 -9.51 10.85
C GLY A 244 17.93 -8.19 10.13
N ASN A 245 17.81 -7.13 10.91
CA ASN A 245 17.40 -5.80 10.49
C ASN A 245 18.32 -4.72 11.05
N GLU A 246 18.63 -3.69 10.26
CA GLU A 246 19.26 -2.41 10.62
C GLU A 246 20.35 -2.51 11.69
N SER A 247 21.32 -3.41 11.49
CA SER A 247 22.40 -3.69 12.43
C SER A 247 23.78 -3.37 11.87
N GLY A 248 23.84 -2.59 10.78
CA GLY A 248 25.09 -2.39 10.04
C GLY A 248 25.63 -3.72 9.52
N HIS A 249 26.89 -3.80 9.16
CA HIS A 249 27.53 -5.04 8.74
C HIS A 249 28.80 -5.26 9.57
N GLY A 250 28.97 -6.49 10.05
CA GLY A 250 30.14 -6.90 10.82
C GLY A 250 30.53 -8.36 10.59
N ALA A 251 31.68 -8.75 11.12
CA ALA A 251 32.22 -10.10 10.98
C ALA A 251 31.27 -11.22 11.47
N ASN A 252 30.38 -10.89 12.41
CA ASN A 252 29.39 -11.86 12.89
C ASN A 252 28.36 -12.20 11.79
N HIS A 253 27.95 -11.24 10.97
CA HIS A 253 27.06 -11.51 9.83
C HIS A 253 27.73 -12.41 8.79
N ASP A 254 29.02 -12.21 8.50
CA ASP A 254 29.77 -13.07 7.58
C ASP A 254 29.85 -14.51 8.08
N ALA A 255 30.05 -14.69 9.38
CA ALA A 255 30.09 -16.01 10.01
C ALA A 255 28.72 -16.71 9.93
N LEU A 256 27.65 -15.99 10.23
CA LEU A 256 26.27 -16.51 10.21
C LEU A 256 25.81 -16.82 8.79
N TYR A 257 26.13 -15.99 7.81
CA TYR A 257 25.88 -16.26 6.40
C TYR A 257 26.49 -17.58 5.97
N ARG A 258 27.82 -17.76 6.26
CA ARG A 258 28.52 -19.01 5.92
C ARG A 258 27.92 -20.22 6.61
N TRP A 259 27.47 -20.06 7.85
CA TRP A 259 26.83 -21.14 8.59
C TRP A 259 25.51 -21.55 7.92
N ILE A 260 24.61 -20.59 7.59
CA ILE A 260 23.36 -20.90 6.89
C ILE A 260 23.66 -21.63 5.56
N LYS A 261 24.59 -21.11 4.74
CA LYS A 261 24.94 -21.71 3.45
C LYS A 261 25.52 -23.11 3.58
N SER A 262 26.08 -23.48 4.76
CA SER A 262 26.58 -24.82 5.01
C SER A 262 25.50 -25.80 5.45
N VAL A 263 24.46 -25.34 6.19
CA VAL A 263 23.41 -26.22 6.73
C VAL A 263 22.14 -26.25 5.88
N ASP A 264 21.85 -25.17 5.16
CA ASP A 264 20.73 -25.08 4.21
C ASP A 264 21.14 -24.32 2.94
N PRO A 265 21.82 -24.99 1.99
CA PRO A 265 22.18 -24.39 0.72
C PRO A 265 20.99 -24.20 -0.22
N SER A 266 19.81 -24.72 0.13
CA SER A 266 18.61 -24.72 -0.73
C SER A 266 17.90 -23.36 -0.80
N ARG A 267 18.25 -22.44 0.10
CA ARG A 267 17.64 -21.11 0.17
C ARG A 267 18.69 -20.02 0.09
N PRO A 268 18.39 -18.90 -0.62
CA PRO A 268 19.23 -17.70 -0.54
C PRO A 268 19.10 -17.04 0.84
N VAL A 269 20.13 -16.23 1.14
CA VAL A 269 20.20 -15.39 2.34
C VAL A 269 20.11 -13.95 1.91
N GLN A 270 19.33 -13.13 2.61
CA GLN A 270 19.32 -11.68 2.45
C GLN A 270 19.80 -10.98 3.71
N TYR A 271 20.47 -9.84 3.53
CA TYR A 271 20.77 -8.90 4.59
C TYR A 271 21.07 -7.50 4.01
N GLU A 272 20.38 -6.47 4.49
CA GLU A 272 20.48 -5.09 3.97
C GLU A 272 21.58 -4.27 4.61
N GLY A 273 22.05 -4.65 5.81
CA GLY A 273 23.00 -3.85 6.56
C GLY A 273 24.34 -3.68 5.86
N GLY A 274 24.97 -2.52 6.08
CA GLY A 274 26.27 -2.21 5.51
C GLY A 274 26.24 -1.77 4.03
N GLY A 275 25.06 -1.45 3.48
CA GLY A 275 24.88 -0.93 2.12
C GLY A 275 24.10 -1.84 1.18
N ALA A 276 23.53 -2.91 1.71
CA ALA A 276 22.69 -3.88 0.98
C ALA A 276 23.40 -4.73 -0.09
N ASP A 277 24.71 -4.64 -0.19
CA ASP A 277 25.54 -5.33 -1.21
C ASP A 277 26.75 -6.07 -0.63
N THR A 278 26.75 -6.32 0.68
CA THR A 278 27.86 -7.01 1.35
C THR A 278 27.97 -8.47 0.95
N PHE A 279 28.99 -9.17 1.47
CA PHE A 279 29.16 -10.62 1.27
C PHE A 279 28.13 -11.47 2.03
N ALA A 280 27.43 -10.89 2.99
CA ALA A 280 26.43 -11.57 3.79
C ALA A 280 25.03 -11.62 3.14
N THR A 281 24.92 -11.30 1.87
CA THR A 281 23.65 -11.34 1.15
C THR A 281 23.80 -11.88 -0.29
N ASP A 282 22.87 -12.77 -0.67
CA ASP A 282 22.71 -13.28 -2.03
C ASP A 282 21.84 -12.36 -2.90
N ILE A 283 21.18 -11.38 -2.29
CA ILE A 283 20.18 -10.49 -2.91
C ILE A 283 20.55 -9.05 -2.58
N ILE A 284 20.51 -8.14 -3.57
CA ILE A 284 20.55 -6.71 -3.29
C ILE A 284 19.20 -6.30 -2.70
N CYS A 285 19.17 -5.88 -1.45
CA CYS A 285 17.93 -5.63 -0.73
C CYS A 285 17.93 -4.28 0.02
N PRO A 286 18.11 -3.14 -0.67
CA PRO A 286 18.14 -1.84 0.00
C PRO A 286 16.76 -1.46 0.55
N MET A 287 16.77 -0.66 1.62
CA MET A 287 15.59 -0.06 2.21
C MET A 287 15.31 1.30 1.60
N TYR A 288 14.04 1.53 1.22
CA TYR A 288 13.53 2.83 0.75
C TYR A 288 14.32 3.46 -0.38
N ALA A 289 14.98 2.63 -1.18
CA ALA A 289 15.64 3.10 -2.40
C ALA A 289 14.58 3.57 -3.40
N ARG A 290 14.72 4.81 -3.89
CA ARG A 290 13.80 5.42 -4.86
C ARG A 290 14.00 4.84 -6.26
N VAL A 291 13.04 5.05 -7.13
CA VAL A 291 13.10 4.50 -8.50
C VAL A 291 14.21 5.16 -9.32
N ASP A 292 14.24 6.50 -9.35
CA ASP A 292 15.08 7.29 -10.24
C ASP A 292 16.12 8.16 -9.51
N GLU A 293 15.91 8.47 -8.23
CA GLU A 293 16.69 9.44 -7.49
C GLU A 293 17.63 8.78 -6.48
N ASP A 294 18.91 9.15 -6.52
CA ASP A 294 19.84 8.78 -5.48
C ASP A 294 19.61 9.63 -4.23
N GLN A 295 19.68 9.02 -3.06
CA GLN A 295 19.68 9.72 -1.79
C GLN A 295 21.09 9.74 -1.21
N PRO A 296 21.77 10.91 -1.17
CA PRO A 296 23.09 11.02 -0.61
C PRO A 296 23.02 10.88 0.91
N PHE A 297 23.42 9.73 1.41
CA PHE A 297 23.68 9.52 2.84
C PHE A 297 25.17 9.58 3.11
N PRO A 298 25.64 10.31 4.16
CA PRO A 298 27.06 10.49 4.38
C PRO A 298 27.84 9.19 4.63
N ALA A 299 27.21 8.19 5.24
CA ALA A 299 27.87 6.95 5.61
C ALA A 299 27.65 5.82 4.60
N VAL A 300 26.44 5.73 4.02
CA VAL A 300 26.05 4.68 3.08
C VAL A 300 25.16 5.30 2.00
N PRO A 301 25.67 5.49 0.77
CA PRO A 301 24.85 6.04 -0.32
C PRO A 301 23.66 5.11 -0.61
N LYS A 302 22.45 5.66 -0.63
CA LYS A 302 21.26 4.98 -1.12
C LYS A 302 21.12 5.28 -2.63
N TRP A 303 21.56 4.35 -3.45
CA TRP A 303 21.38 4.44 -4.89
C TRP A 303 19.92 4.22 -5.26
N SER A 304 19.47 4.85 -6.35
CA SER A 304 18.18 4.50 -6.98
C SER A 304 18.20 3.04 -7.43
N ILE A 305 17.01 2.40 -7.47
CA ILE A 305 16.94 0.98 -7.87
C ILE A 305 17.45 0.77 -9.30
N LYS A 306 17.26 1.73 -10.18
CA LYS A 306 17.82 1.68 -11.55
C LYS A 306 19.35 1.80 -11.58
N LYS A 307 19.92 2.61 -10.69
CA LYS A 307 21.36 2.74 -10.58
C LYS A 307 22.02 1.47 -10.04
N TRP A 308 21.41 0.82 -9.04
CA TRP A 308 21.89 -0.49 -8.55
C TRP A 308 22.11 -1.49 -9.67
N LEU A 309 21.17 -1.56 -10.65
CA LEU A 309 21.29 -2.47 -11.79
C LEU A 309 22.47 -2.18 -12.71
N SER A 310 22.95 -0.95 -12.72
CA SER A 310 24.01 -0.47 -13.61
C SER A 310 25.40 -0.46 -12.97
N LEU A 311 25.50 -0.83 -11.69
CA LEU A 311 26.80 -0.87 -11.00
C LEU A 311 27.70 -1.95 -11.60
N PRO A 312 28.96 -1.61 -11.91
CA PRO A 312 29.90 -2.56 -12.49
C PRO A 312 30.12 -3.80 -11.62
N GLY A 313 29.97 -4.98 -12.20
CA GLY A 313 30.18 -6.26 -11.50
C GLY A 313 29.02 -6.72 -10.61
N GLU A 314 27.98 -5.93 -10.45
CA GLU A 314 26.81 -6.34 -9.69
C GLU A 314 25.84 -7.15 -10.57
N THR A 315 25.64 -8.43 -10.20
CA THR A 315 24.84 -9.39 -10.97
C THR A 315 23.70 -10.01 -10.18
N ARG A 316 23.60 -9.73 -8.88
CA ARG A 316 22.56 -10.29 -8.00
C ARG A 316 21.16 -9.74 -8.35
N PRO A 317 20.07 -10.47 -8.04
CA PRO A 317 18.72 -9.93 -8.11
C PRO A 317 18.56 -8.80 -7.11
N LEU A 318 17.68 -7.82 -7.41
CA LEU A 318 17.32 -6.76 -6.49
C LEU A 318 15.87 -6.97 -6.03
N ILE A 319 15.68 -7.11 -4.71
CA ILE A 319 14.39 -7.22 -4.04
C ILE A 319 14.42 -6.28 -2.86
N LEU A 320 13.58 -5.26 -2.87
CA LEU A 320 13.53 -4.28 -1.78
C LEU A 320 13.02 -4.95 -0.50
N CYS A 321 13.84 -5.05 0.55
CA CYS A 321 13.36 -5.61 1.82
C CYS A 321 12.36 -4.69 2.52
N GLU A 322 12.46 -3.37 2.27
CA GLU A 322 11.47 -2.37 2.67
C GLU A 322 11.36 -1.28 1.61
N TYR A 323 10.14 -0.91 1.24
CA TYR A 323 9.85 0.22 0.35
C TYR A 323 8.42 0.71 0.54
N ALA A 324 8.12 1.88 -0.02
CA ALA A 324 6.77 2.43 -0.07
C ALA A 324 6.12 2.48 1.32
N HIS A 325 6.66 3.35 2.17
CA HIS A 325 6.26 3.51 3.57
C HIS A 325 4.80 3.99 3.68
N ALA A 326 3.91 3.14 4.21
CA ALA A 326 2.46 3.33 4.18
C ALA A 326 1.90 4.10 5.38
N MET A 327 2.70 4.93 6.03
CA MET A 327 2.32 5.68 7.24
C MET A 327 1.21 6.69 6.95
N GLY A 328 0.04 6.48 7.57
CA GLY A 328 -1.11 7.35 7.41
C GLY A 328 -1.60 7.46 5.96
N ASN A 329 -1.86 8.67 5.49
CA ASN A 329 -2.25 8.94 4.10
C ASN A 329 -1.00 8.98 3.20
N SER A 330 -0.59 7.84 2.69
CA SER A 330 0.67 7.62 2.00
C SER A 330 0.51 6.74 0.75
N LEU A 331 1.63 6.16 0.29
CA LEU A 331 1.78 5.31 -0.90
C LEU A 331 1.68 6.08 -2.23
N GLY A 332 1.96 7.38 -2.23
CA GLY A 332 2.15 8.15 -3.47
C GLY A 332 3.36 7.66 -4.25
N GLY A 333 3.25 7.61 -5.58
CA GLY A 333 4.32 7.15 -6.46
C GLY A 333 4.49 5.63 -6.58
N PHE A 334 3.67 4.83 -5.91
CA PHE A 334 3.76 3.37 -5.90
C PHE A 334 3.75 2.74 -7.31
N ALA A 335 2.97 3.29 -8.21
CA ALA A 335 2.90 2.85 -9.60
C ALA A 335 4.27 2.90 -10.33
N LYS A 336 5.16 3.84 -9.98
CA LYS A 336 6.49 3.95 -10.60
C LYS A 336 7.37 2.74 -10.28
N TYR A 337 7.31 2.24 -9.02
CA TYR A 337 8.02 1.02 -8.63
C TYR A 337 7.57 -0.17 -9.47
N TRP A 338 6.24 -0.36 -9.60
CA TRP A 338 5.69 -1.48 -10.33
C TRP A 338 5.94 -1.42 -11.84
N GLN A 339 5.99 -0.21 -12.40
CA GLN A 339 6.45 -0.01 -13.77
C GLN A 339 7.92 -0.43 -13.93
N ALA A 340 8.79 -0.05 -13.00
CA ALA A 340 10.20 -0.43 -13.02
C ALA A 340 10.39 -1.96 -12.83
N PHE A 341 9.66 -2.58 -11.89
CA PHE A 341 9.72 -4.03 -11.67
C PHE A 341 9.33 -4.82 -12.91
N ARG A 342 8.32 -4.38 -13.65
CA ARG A 342 7.92 -5.02 -14.91
C ARG A 342 8.87 -4.75 -16.07
N GLN A 343 9.56 -3.62 -16.03
CA GLN A 343 10.48 -3.22 -17.10
C GLN A 343 11.87 -3.89 -17.01
N TYR A 344 12.35 -4.09 -15.78
CA TYR A 344 13.72 -4.57 -15.54
C TYR A 344 13.69 -5.94 -14.84
N PRO A 345 14.07 -7.04 -15.53
CA PRO A 345 13.93 -8.41 -14.98
C PRO A 345 14.64 -8.65 -13.64
N ARG A 346 15.77 -7.98 -13.37
CA ARG A 346 16.49 -8.11 -12.11
C ARG A 346 15.88 -7.33 -10.95
N LEU A 347 14.92 -6.42 -11.22
CA LEU A 347 14.09 -5.80 -10.20
C LEU A 347 12.91 -6.74 -9.92
N GLN A 348 13.03 -7.56 -8.90
CA GLN A 348 12.05 -8.63 -8.63
C GLN A 348 11.08 -8.27 -7.50
N GLY A 349 10.71 -7.00 -7.41
CA GLY A 349 9.71 -6.53 -6.45
C GLY A 349 10.28 -6.16 -5.10
N GLY A 350 9.49 -6.31 -4.06
CA GLY A 350 9.88 -5.96 -2.70
C GLY A 350 8.74 -6.11 -1.70
N PHE A 351 9.02 -5.68 -0.46
CA PHE A 351 8.12 -5.77 0.69
C PHE A 351 7.73 -4.36 1.15
N VAL A 352 6.45 -4.01 1.00
CA VAL A 352 5.91 -2.73 1.48
C VAL A 352 6.07 -2.63 3.00
N TRP A 353 6.46 -1.50 3.52
CA TRP A 353 6.44 -1.22 4.94
C TRP A 353 5.17 -0.45 5.31
N ASP A 354 4.23 -0.98 6.15
CA ASP A 354 4.14 -2.38 6.51
C ASP A 354 2.67 -2.85 6.45
N TRP A 355 2.33 -3.95 7.08
CA TRP A 355 1.00 -4.55 6.95
C TRP A 355 -0.06 -3.88 7.81
N VAL A 356 0.22 -3.66 9.11
CA VAL A 356 -0.80 -3.27 10.08
C VAL A 356 -0.35 -2.13 10.98
N ASP A 357 -1.24 -1.15 11.20
CA ASP A 357 -1.03 -0.13 12.23
C ASP A 357 -0.85 -0.78 13.60
N GLN A 358 0.24 -0.46 14.30
CA GLN A 358 0.59 -1.09 15.58
C GLN A 358 0.07 -0.31 16.78
N SER A 359 -1.18 0.21 16.68
CA SER A 359 -1.84 0.83 17.82
C SER A 359 -2.33 -0.19 18.83
N LEU A 360 -2.26 0.16 20.11
CA LEU A 360 -2.92 -0.57 21.18
C LEU A 360 -4.22 0.13 21.59
N ILE A 361 -5.24 -0.64 21.95
CA ILE A 361 -6.52 -0.07 22.38
C ILE A 361 -6.41 0.40 23.83
N LYS A 362 -6.72 1.70 24.03
CA LYS A 362 -7.01 2.29 25.34
C LYS A 362 -8.49 2.67 25.42
N TYR A 363 -8.95 2.97 26.60
CA TYR A 363 -10.32 3.41 26.85
C TYR A 363 -10.31 4.81 27.47
N ASP A 364 -11.21 5.67 27.01
CA ASP A 364 -11.42 6.98 27.59
C ASP A 364 -12.17 6.89 28.96
N GLU A 365 -12.41 8.02 29.60
CA GLU A 365 -13.13 8.10 30.88
C GLU A 365 -14.58 7.56 30.81
N ASN A 366 -15.16 7.50 29.63
CA ASN A 366 -16.51 6.99 29.36
C ASN A 366 -16.51 5.51 28.94
N GLY A 367 -15.33 4.89 28.84
CA GLY A 367 -15.18 3.51 28.41
C GLY A 367 -15.19 3.31 26.89
N ASN A 368 -15.04 4.36 26.07
CA ASN A 368 -14.95 4.24 24.64
C ASN A 368 -13.53 3.84 24.22
N PRO A 369 -13.37 2.86 23.30
CA PRO A 369 -12.06 2.45 22.83
C PRO A 369 -11.45 3.49 21.87
N TRP A 370 -10.13 3.66 21.96
CA TRP A 370 -9.36 4.47 21.03
C TRP A 370 -7.97 3.86 20.77
N SER A 371 -7.40 4.15 19.61
CA SER A 371 -6.08 3.66 19.19
C SER A 371 -4.98 4.54 19.78
N ALA A 372 -4.14 3.95 20.62
CA ALA A 372 -3.02 4.61 21.28
C ALA A 372 -1.69 4.30 20.56
N TYR A 373 -0.76 5.26 20.61
CA TYR A 373 0.58 5.14 20.03
C TYR A 373 1.68 5.61 21.02
N GLY A 374 2.90 5.80 20.56
CA GLY A 374 4.04 6.16 21.40
C GLY A 374 3.80 7.40 22.26
N GLY A 375 4.08 7.31 23.55
CA GLY A 375 3.86 8.32 24.58
C GLY A 375 2.53 8.20 25.33
N ASP A 376 1.53 7.55 24.78
CA ASP A 376 0.20 7.42 25.39
C ASP A 376 0.18 6.55 26.63
N PHE A 377 1.21 5.73 26.85
CA PHE A 377 1.41 4.88 28.02
C PHE A 377 2.40 5.48 29.04
N GLY A 378 2.80 6.76 28.84
CA GLY A 378 3.79 7.44 29.66
C GLY A 378 5.22 7.04 29.35
N ASP A 379 5.45 6.38 28.26
CA ASP A 379 6.75 5.98 27.75
C ASP A 379 7.56 7.20 27.25
N THR A 380 8.84 7.25 27.61
CA THR A 380 9.77 8.32 27.26
C THR A 380 11.20 7.77 27.18
N PRO A 381 11.95 7.93 26.09
CA PRO A 381 11.53 8.55 24.82
C PRO A 381 10.55 7.69 24.03
N ASN A 382 9.87 8.30 23.04
CA ASN A 382 8.98 7.61 22.10
C ASN A 382 9.00 8.28 20.74
N ASP A 383 8.51 7.59 19.70
CA ASP A 383 8.46 8.08 18.32
C ASP A 383 7.02 8.43 17.90
N ARG A 384 6.11 8.65 18.88
CA ARG A 384 4.73 9.06 18.66
C ARG A 384 4.00 8.10 17.71
N GLN A 385 3.39 8.64 16.62
CA GLN A 385 2.60 7.87 15.66
C GLN A 385 3.43 7.08 14.62
N PHE A 386 4.76 6.99 14.73
CA PHE A 386 5.59 6.26 13.77
C PHE A 386 5.32 4.76 13.70
N CYS A 387 4.53 4.22 14.61
CA CYS A 387 4.01 2.84 14.54
C CYS A 387 2.68 2.72 13.77
N MET A 388 2.13 3.82 13.22
CA MET A 388 0.90 3.85 12.42
C MET A 388 1.23 3.84 10.92
N ASN A 389 1.87 2.79 10.44
CA ASN A 389 2.42 2.70 9.08
C ASN A 389 1.85 1.52 8.27
N GLY A 390 0.71 0.97 8.70
CA GLY A 390 0.06 -0.17 8.07
C GLY A 390 -0.71 0.16 6.79
N LEU A 391 -0.83 -0.86 5.92
CA LEU A 391 -1.81 -0.88 4.83
C LEU A 391 -3.23 -1.17 5.33
N VAL A 392 -3.35 -1.63 6.56
CA VAL A 392 -4.61 -1.81 7.29
C VAL A 392 -4.51 -1.21 8.68
N PHE A 393 -5.63 -0.74 9.21
CA PHE A 393 -5.75 -0.35 10.61
C PHE A 393 -5.52 -1.55 11.54
N ALA A 394 -5.28 -1.30 12.82
CA ALA A 394 -5.02 -2.36 13.80
C ALA A 394 -6.16 -3.41 13.88
N ASP A 395 -7.39 -3.04 13.56
CA ASP A 395 -8.56 -3.91 13.47
C ASP A 395 -8.68 -4.64 12.11
N ARG A 396 -7.70 -4.47 11.20
CA ARG A 396 -7.63 -5.00 9.84
C ARG A 396 -8.60 -4.34 8.86
N THR A 397 -9.23 -3.25 9.19
CA THR A 397 -9.96 -2.43 8.21
C THR A 397 -8.95 -1.85 7.20
N PRO A 398 -9.17 -1.98 5.87
CA PRO A 398 -8.24 -1.50 4.86
C PRO A 398 -8.05 0.01 4.87
N HIS A 399 -6.80 0.48 4.71
CA HIS A 399 -6.51 1.84 4.28
C HIS A 399 -6.78 1.99 2.77
N PRO A 400 -7.08 3.19 2.26
CA PRO A 400 -7.19 3.43 0.81
C PRO A 400 -5.94 3.04 0.02
N ALA A 401 -4.76 3.14 0.63
CA ALA A 401 -3.49 2.72 0.07
C ALA A 401 -3.44 1.23 -0.32
N LEU A 402 -4.16 0.37 0.42
CA LEU A 402 -4.23 -1.06 0.11
C LEU A 402 -4.88 -1.32 -1.25
N THR A 403 -5.87 -0.51 -1.66
CA THR A 403 -6.51 -0.66 -2.97
C THR A 403 -5.53 -0.29 -4.10
N GLU A 404 -4.70 0.74 -3.92
CA GLU A 404 -3.63 1.08 -4.87
C GLU A 404 -2.60 -0.05 -4.97
N ALA A 405 -2.18 -0.62 -3.84
CA ALA A 405 -1.28 -1.76 -3.80
C ALA A 405 -1.90 -2.98 -4.54
N LYS A 406 -3.16 -3.31 -4.26
CA LYS A 406 -3.89 -4.38 -4.94
C LYS A 406 -3.89 -4.20 -6.47
N HIS A 407 -4.18 -3.00 -6.95
CA HIS A 407 -4.23 -2.70 -8.38
C HIS A 407 -2.86 -2.85 -9.03
N GLN A 408 -1.81 -2.28 -8.44
CA GLN A 408 -0.46 -2.36 -9.00
C GLN A 408 0.10 -3.78 -8.98
N GLN A 409 -0.27 -4.58 -7.98
CA GLN A 409 0.17 -5.96 -7.79
C GLN A 409 -0.71 -7.01 -8.47
N GLN A 410 -1.73 -6.61 -9.21
CA GLN A 410 -2.64 -7.54 -9.89
C GLN A 410 -1.89 -8.48 -10.84
N PHE A 411 -2.38 -9.73 -10.94
CA PHE A 411 -1.75 -10.77 -11.75
C PHE A 411 -2.18 -10.76 -13.22
N PHE A 412 -3.16 -9.97 -13.57
CA PHE A 412 -3.56 -9.75 -14.96
C PHE A 412 -3.24 -8.33 -15.36
N GLN A 413 -2.54 -8.18 -16.49
CA GLN A 413 -2.23 -6.90 -17.11
C GLN A 413 -3.08 -6.74 -18.37
N PHE A 414 -3.45 -5.52 -18.68
CA PHE A 414 -4.37 -5.25 -19.79
C PHE A 414 -3.81 -4.19 -20.72
N SER A 415 -4.02 -4.38 -22.01
CA SER A 415 -3.87 -3.33 -23.00
C SER A 415 -5.07 -3.29 -23.94
N LEU A 416 -5.37 -2.12 -24.49
CA LEU A 416 -6.48 -1.91 -25.41
C LEU A 416 -5.95 -1.40 -26.75
N SER A 417 -6.30 -2.08 -27.84
CA SER A 417 -6.02 -1.64 -29.20
C SER A 417 -7.31 -1.67 -30.03
N GLY A 418 -7.83 -0.48 -30.36
CA GLY A 418 -9.14 -0.34 -30.99
C GLY A 418 -10.24 -0.90 -30.09
N ARG A 419 -10.73 -2.09 -30.38
CA ARG A 419 -11.74 -2.79 -29.57
C ARG A 419 -11.25 -4.16 -29.11
N THR A 420 -9.97 -4.45 -29.26
CA THR A 420 -9.37 -5.68 -28.78
C THR A 420 -8.65 -5.44 -27.46
N ILE A 421 -9.05 -6.18 -26.43
CA ILE A 421 -8.38 -6.22 -25.13
C ILE A 421 -7.38 -7.37 -25.16
N GLU A 422 -6.10 -7.08 -24.92
CA GLU A 422 -5.11 -8.10 -24.59
C GLU A 422 -5.04 -8.27 -23.09
N VAL A 423 -5.28 -9.49 -22.60
CA VAL A 423 -5.11 -9.90 -21.21
C VAL A 423 -3.84 -10.72 -21.11
N THR A 424 -2.88 -10.27 -20.30
CA THR A 424 -1.61 -10.98 -20.05
C THR A 424 -1.62 -11.50 -18.62
N SER A 425 -1.32 -12.78 -18.41
CA SER A 425 -1.18 -13.39 -17.08
C SER A 425 0.26 -13.25 -16.57
N GLU A 426 0.43 -12.75 -15.36
CA GLU A 426 1.69 -12.76 -14.61
C GLU A 426 1.77 -13.96 -13.63
N TYR A 427 0.77 -14.84 -13.59
CA TYR A 427 0.88 -16.11 -12.87
C TYR A 427 2.01 -16.96 -13.47
N LEU A 428 2.77 -17.62 -12.60
CA LEU A 428 3.88 -18.47 -13.03
C LEU A 428 3.46 -19.93 -13.26
N PHE A 429 2.47 -20.39 -12.51
CA PHE A 429 2.09 -21.81 -12.46
C PHE A 429 0.60 -22.04 -12.67
N ARG A 430 -0.23 -21.07 -12.27
CA ARG A 430 -1.68 -21.20 -12.31
C ARG A 430 -2.25 -20.78 -13.66
N HIS A 431 -3.13 -21.64 -14.22
CA HIS A 431 -4.00 -21.29 -15.34
C HIS A 431 -5.21 -20.51 -14.85
N SER A 432 -5.77 -19.61 -15.67
CA SER A 432 -7.02 -18.90 -15.36
C SER A 432 -8.24 -19.80 -15.57
N ASP A 433 -8.56 -20.62 -14.58
CA ASP A 433 -9.66 -21.60 -14.61
C ASP A 433 -10.89 -21.18 -13.76
N ASN A 434 -10.78 -20.07 -13.02
CA ASN A 434 -11.84 -19.51 -12.17
C ASN A 434 -11.95 -17.99 -12.36
N GLU A 435 -11.77 -17.50 -13.58
CA GLU A 435 -11.82 -16.07 -13.89
C GLU A 435 -12.74 -15.77 -15.07
N LEU A 436 -13.58 -14.72 -14.88
CA LEU A 436 -14.38 -14.10 -15.91
C LEU A 436 -13.92 -12.65 -16.11
N LEU A 437 -13.72 -12.22 -17.35
CA LEU A 437 -13.57 -10.80 -17.68
C LEU A 437 -14.95 -10.19 -17.86
N HIS A 438 -15.36 -9.36 -16.92
CA HIS A 438 -16.53 -8.48 -17.09
C HIS A 438 -16.07 -7.18 -17.74
N TRP A 439 -16.75 -6.74 -18.80
CA TRP A 439 -16.48 -5.46 -19.41
C TRP A 439 -17.75 -4.61 -19.45
N MET A 440 -17.59 -3.29 -19.29
CA MET A 440 -18.68 -2.32 -19.32
C MET A 440 -18.24 -1.06 -20.03
N VAL A 441 -19.05 -0.58 -20.96
CA VAL A 441 -18.93 0.74 -21.56
C VAL A 441 -19.99 1.64 -20.97
N ALA A 442 -19.56 2.77 -20.40
CA ALA A 442 -20.44 3.73 -19.76
C ALA A 442 -20.16 5.16 -20.25
N LEU A 443 -21.21 5.97 -20.39
CA LEU A 443 -21.14 7.41 -20.64
C LEU A 443 -21.47 8.16 -19.34
N ASP A 444 -20.51 8.87 -18.78
CA ASP A 444 -20.65 9.58 -17.50
C ASP A 444 -21.26 8.68 -16.39
N GLY A 445 -20.76 7.46 -16.28
CA GLY A 445 -21.25 6.47 -15.31
C GLY A 445 -22.58 5.80 -15.67
N LYS A 446 -23.19 6.12 -16.81
CA LYS A 446 -24.41 5.44 -17.27
C LYS A 446 -24.04 4.29 -18.21
N PRO A 447 -24.33 3.03 -17.84
CA PRO A 447 -24.01 1.87 -18.68
C PRO A 447 -24.71 1.96 -20.04
N LEU A 448 -23.96 1.69 -21.11
CA LEU A 448 -24.45 1.61 -22.47
C LEU A 448 -24.37 0.20 -23.05
N ALA A 449 -23.31 -0.55 -22.68
CA ALA A 449 -23.09 -1.92 -23.10
C ALA A 449 -22.23 -2.64 -22.06
N SER A 450 -22.43 -3.91 -21.91
CA SER A 450 -21.63 -4.78 -21.03
C SER A 450 -21.65 -6.21 -21.52
N GLY A 451 -20.73 -7.02 -21.03
CA GLY A 451 -20.67 -8.44 -21.30
C GLY A 451 -19.62 -9.15 -20.44
N GLU A 452 -19.57 -10.45 -20.60
CA GLU A 452 -18.69 -11.33 -19.86
C GLU A 452 -17.97 -12.28 -20.82
N VAL A 453 -16.71 -12.59 -20.54
CA VAL A 453 -15.92 -13.54 -21.32
C VAL A 453 -15.11 -14.40 -20.34
N PRO A 454 -15.22 -15.74 -20.41
CA PRO A 454 -14.34 -16.61 -19.64
C PRO A 454 -12.88 -16.36 -20.03
N LEU A 455 -11.99 -16.27 -19.03
CA LEU A 455 -10.56 -16.22 -19.28
C LEU A 455 -10.01 -17.64 -19.36
N ASP A 456 -9.24 -17.88 -20.41
CA ASP A 456 -8.50 -19.13 -20.67
C ASP A 456 -7.03 -18.75 -21.00
N VAL A 457 -6.32 -18.29 -19.96
CA VAL A 457 -4.96 -17.77 -20.10
C VAL A 457 -3.99 -18.70 -19.37
N ALA A 458 -3.09 -19.29 -20.11
CA ALA A 458 -2.00 -20.08 -19.53
C ALA A 458 -1.07 -19.23 -18.64
N PRO A 459 -0.32 -19.86 -17.72
CA PRO A 459 0.71 -19.15 -16.97
C PRO A 459 1.65 -18.39 -17.90
N GLN A 460 1.88 -17.10 -17.62
CA GLN A 460 2.67 -16.17 -18.45
C GLN A 460 2.17 -16.04 -19.91
N GLY A 461 0.96 -16.48 -20.17
CA GLY A 461 0.32 -16.44 -21.48
C GLY A 461 -0.49 -15.17 -21.71
N LYS A 462 -1.14 -15.13 -22.87
CA LYS A 462 -1.99 -14.02 -23.31
C LYS A 462 -3.27 -14.52 -23.95
N GLN A 463 -4.32 -13.71 -23.81
CA GLN A 463 -5.59 -13.90 -24.53
C GLN A 463 -6.02 -12.59 -25.16
N LEU A 464 -6.43 -12.64 -26.44
CA LEU A 464 -7.01 -11.51 -27.15
C LEU A 464 -8.54 -11.64 -27.13
N ILE A 465 -9.20 -10.61 -26.66
CA ILE A 465 -10.67 -10.54 -26.56
C ILE A 465 -11.16 -9.41 -27.45
N GLU A 466 -11.86 -9.74 -28.52
CA GLU A 466 -12.48 -8.76 -29.39
C GLU A 466 -13.86 -8.37 -28.85
N LEU A 467 -14.02 -7.11 -28.46
CA LEU A 467 -15.30 -6.58 -28.01
C LEU A 467 -16.27 -6.43 -29.18
N PRO A 468 -17.59 -6.56 -28.96
CA PRO A 468 -18.59 -6.21 -29.97
C PRO A 468 -18.49 -4.72 -30.35
N GLY A 469 -19.21 -4.27 -31.34
CA GLY A 469 -19.21 -2.87 -31.77
C GLY A 469 -19.45 -1.94 -30.57
N LEU A 470 -18.48 -1.07 -30.26
CA LEU A 470 -18.59 -0.13 -29.15
C LEU A 470 -19.61 0.95 -29.46
N PRO A 471 -20.45 1.35 -28.48
CA PRO A 471 -21.42 2.42 -28.68
C PRO A 471 -20.73 3.75 -29.00
N GLN A 472 -21.30 4.49 -29.94
CA GLN A 472 -20.87 5.87 -30.23
C GLN A 472 -21.73 6.84 -29.43
N PRO A 473 -21.15 7.71 -28.56
CA PRO A 473 -21.94 8.64 -27.79
C PRO A 473 -22.60 9.68 -28.67
N LYS A 474 -23.93 9.85 -28.57
CA LYS A 474 -24.71 10.90 -29.26
C LYS A 474 -24.84 12.17 -28.42
N SER A 475 -24.44 12.13 -27.16
CA SER A 475 -24.50 13.24 -26.21
C SER A 475 -23.12 13.64 -25.73
N ALA A 476 -23.00 14.85 -25.17
CA ALA A 476 -21.79 15.28 -24.44
C ALA A 476 -21.52 14.37 -23.26
N GLY A 477 -20.26 14.19 -22.93
CA GLY A 477 -19.79 13.36 -21.80
C GLY A 477 -18.50 12.62 -22.10
N GLN A 478 -18.05 11.84 -21.16
CA GLN A 478 -16.88 10.96 -21.27
C GLN A 478 -17.33 9.50 -21.40
N LEU A 479 -16.87 8.83 -22.46
CA LEU A 479 -17.12 7.42 -22.69
C LEU A 479 -15.95 6.60 -22.14
N TRP A 480 -16.24 5.70 -21.22
CA TRP A 480 -15.24 4.85 -20.57
C TRP A 480 -15.53 3.37 -20.79
N LEU A 481 -14.47 2.60 -20.99
CA LEU A 481 -14.47 1.13 -20.94
C LEU A 481 -13.81 0.71 -19.63
N THR A 482 -14.53 -0.04 -18.82
CA THR A 482 -14.02 -0.65 -17.58
C THR A 482 -14.03 -2.16 -17.73
N VAL A 483 -12.97 -2.81 -17.28
CA VAL A 483 -12.88 -4.27 -17.19
C VAL A 483 -12.56 -4.68 -15.78
N HIS A 484 -13.16 -5.81 -15.34
CA HIS A 484 -12.89 -6.47 -14.08
C HIS A 484 -12.63 -7.95 -14.32
N VAL A 485 -11.62 -8.51 -13.68
CA VAL A 485 -11.46 -9.95 -13.58
C VAL A 485 -12.11 -10.42 -12.29
N VAL A 486 -13.14 -11.22 -12.41
CA VAL A 486 -13.98 -11.68 -11.32
C VAL A 486 -13.81 -13.18 -11.15
N GLN A 487 -13.70 -13.65 -9.93
CA GLN A 487 -13.72 -15.08 -9.58
C GLN A 487 -15.17 -15.52 -9.31
N PRO A 488 -15.82 -16.25 -10.22
CA PRO A 488 -17.23 -16.63 -10.05
C PRO A 488 -17.44 -17.61 -8.90
N ASN A 489 -16.44 -18.43 -8.59
CA ASN A 489 -16.51 -19.39 -7.49
C ASN A 489 -15.59 -18.99 -6.35
N ALA A 490 -15.99 -19.33 -5.12
CA ALA A 490 -15.15 -19.14 -3.95
C ALA A 490 -13.88 -19.99 -4.03
N THR A 491 -12.78 -19.48 -3.46
CA THR A 491 -11.52 -20.20 -3.26
C THR A 491 -11.28 -20.44 -1.76
N THR A 492 -10.14 -20.96 -1.39
CA THR A 492 -9.75 -21.11 0.03
C THR A 492 -9.55 -19.75 0.73
N TRP A 493 -9.37 -18.67 -0.02
CA TRP A 493 -9.05 -17.35 0.51
C TRP A 493 -9.97 -16.21 0.01
N SER A 494 -10.86 -16.47 -0.94
CA SER A 494 -11.79 -15.46 -1.47
C SER A 494 -13.22 -16.00 -1.59
N ALA A 495 -14.20 -15.12 -1.37
CA ALA A 495 -15.60 -15.40 -1.66
C ALA A 495 -15.87 -15.37 -3.17
N ALA A 496 -16.97 -16.00 -3.61
CA ALA A 496 -17.49 -15.86 -4.97
C ALA A 496 -17.77 -14.39 -5.31
N GLY A 497 -17.41 -13.98 -6.52
CA GLY A 497 -17.55 -12.60 -6.97
C GLY A 497 -16.33 -11.71 -6.63
N HIS A 498 -15.25 -12.27 -6.10
CA HIS A 498 -14.05 -11.50 -5.79
C HIS A 498 -13.43 -10.89 -7.06
N ILE A 499 -13.17 -9.58 -7.04
CA ILE A 499 -12.47 -8.86 -8.11
C ILE A 499 -10.97 -8.92 -7.81
N SER A 500 -10.21 -9.60 -8.67
CA SER A 500 -8.76 -9.78 -8.53
C SER A 500 -7.95 -8.78 -9.35
N ALA A 501 -8.51 -8.23 -10.44
CA ALA A 501 -7.84 -7.25 -11.30
C ALA A 501 -8.87 -6.36 -12.01
N TRP A 502 -8.45 -5.15 -12.38
CA TRP A 502 -9.28 -4.24 -13.17
C TRP A 502 -8.43 -3.24 -13.95
N GLN A 503 -9.04 -2.66 -14.99
CA GLN A 503 -8.48 -1.56 -15.75
C GLN A 503 -9.60 -0.72 -16.36
N GLN A 504 -9.31 0.55 -16.60
CA GLN A 504 -10.25 1.46 -17.23
C GLN A 504 -9.56 2.32 -18.29
N TRP A 505 -10.25 2.56 -19.42
CA TRP A 505 -9.78 3.43 -20.50
C TRP A 505 -10.86 4.41 -20.91
N ARG A 506 -10.45 5.68 -21.09
CA ARG A 506 -11.30 6.67 -21.72
C ARG A 506 -11.29 6.46 -23.23
N LEU A 507 -12.44 6.09 -23.80
CA LEU A 507 -12.59 5.83 -25.23
C LEU A 507 -12.84 7.09 -26.03
N ALA A 508 -13.61 8.03 -25.47
CA ALA A 508 -13.95 9.30 -26.11
C ALA A 508 -14.33 10.35 -25.08
N GLU A 509 -14.16 11.59 -25.46
CA GLU A 509 -14.58 12.75 -24.69
C GLU A 509 -15.24 13.76 -25.62
N ASN A 510 -16.47 14.16 -25.33
CA ASN A 510 -17.17 15.23 -26.01
C ASN A 510 -17.57 16.29 -24.98
N LEU A 511 -16.78 17.34 -24.88
CA LEU A 511 -16.94 18.43 -23.91
C LEU A 511 -17.86 19.56 -24.35
N SER A 512 -18.68 19.40 -25.38
CA SER A 512 -19.61 20.45 -25.76
C SER A 512 -20.61 20.75 -24.64
N VAL A 513 -20.18 21.60 -23.71
CA VAL A 513 -21.06 22.23 -22.74
C VAL A 513 -21.84 23.31 -23.48
N THR A 514 -22.97 22.97 -24.07
CA THR A 514 -23.95 23.95 -24.44
C THR A 514 -24.54 24.53 -23.16
N LEU A 515 -24.15 25.74 -22.82
CA LEU A 515 -24.87 26.53 -21.83
C LEU A 515 -26.32 26.66 -22.34
N PRO A 516 -27.34 26.33 -21.53
CA PRO A 516 -28.72 26.55 -21.96
C PRO A 516 -28.96 28.04 -22.19
N SER A 517 -29.18 28.45 -23.42
CA SER A 517 -29.62 29.81 -23.77
C SER A 517 -31.14 29.86 -23.75
N ALA A 518 -31.72 30.03 -22.58
CA ALA A 518 -33.10 30.46 -22.51
C ALA A 518 -33.13 31.94 -22.05
N PRO A 519 -34.07 32.76 -22.47
CA PRO A 519 -34.21 34.10 -21.93
C PRO A 519 -34.68 34.01 -20.49
N HIS A 520 -33.72 34.22 -19.57
CA HIS A 520 -33.97 34.23 -18.15
C HIS A 520 -34.06 35.68 -17.63
N ALA A 521 -34.65 35.86 -16.45
CA ALA A 521 -34.63 37.14 -15.73
C ALA A 521 -33.18 37.59 -15.56
N ILE A 522 -32.92 38.88 -15.64
CA ILE A 522 -31.59 39.46 -15.40
C ILE A 522 -31.38 39.56 -13.89
N PRO A 523 -30.27 39.03 -13.32
CA PRO A 523 -29.96 39.21 -11.92
C PRO A 523 -29.88 40.69 -11.54
N GLN A 524 -30.47 41.06 -10.42
CA GLN A 524 -30.49 42.43 -9.89
C GLN A 524 -29.33 42.67 -8.98
N LEU A 525 -28.49 43.66 -9.30
CA LEU A 525 -27.38 44.08 -8.43
C LEU A 525 -27.80 45.27 -7.57
N THR A 526 -27.66 45.11 -6.27
CA THR A 526 -27.77 46.20 -5.29
C THR A 526 -26.41 46.40 -4.63
N THR A 527 -25.97 47.68 -4.54
CA THR A 527 -24.71 48.07 -3.95
C THR A 527 -24.96 48.88 -2.69
N SER A 528 -24.40 48.42 -1.56
CA SER A 528 -24.34 49.15 -0.31
C SER A 528 -22.90 49.61 -0.02
N GLU A 529 -22.67 50.24 1.10
CA GLU A 529 -21.30 50.63 1.55
C GLU A 529 -20.46 49.37 1.86
N THR A 530 -21.11 48.31 2.36
CA THR A 530 -20.43 47.12 2.83
C THR A 530 -20.50 45.93 1.86
N ASP A 531 -21.53 45.87 1.00
CA ASP A 531 -21.80 44.66 0.23
C ASP A 531 -22.27 44.94 -1.21
N PHE A 532 -21.95 44.01 -2.10
CA PHE A 532 -22.66 43.76 -3.34
C PHE A 532 -23.66 42.64 -3.11
N CYS A 533 -24.92 42.88 -3.34
CA CYS A 533 -26.01 41.92 -3.21
C CYS A 533 -26.62 41.66 -4.58
N ILE A 534 -26.64 40.40 -5.02
CA ILE A 534 -27.22 39.96 -6.29
C ILE A 534 -28.44 39.12 -5.95
N GLU A 535 -29.59 39.47 -6.52
CA GLU A 535 -30.86 38.77 -6.32
C GLU A 535 -31.43 38.26 -7.66
N LEU A 536 -31.89 37.01 -7.65
CA LEU A 536 -32.57 36.38 -8.76
C LEU A 536 -33.58 35.37 -8.23
N ASP A 537 -34.85 35.59 -8.50
CA ASP A 537 -35.96 34.76 -7.99
C ASP A 537 -35.92 34.58 -6.48
N ASN A 538 -35.71 33.32 -6.01
CA ASN A 538 -35.56 33.01 -4.58
C ASN A 538 -34.09 32.82 -4.16
N LYS A 539 -33.12 33.22 -4.98
CA LYS A 539 -31.69 33.09 -4.71
C LYS A 539 -31.08 34.48 -4.46
N ARG A 540 -30.10 34.52 -3.56
CA ARG A 540 -29.36 35.74 -3.26
C ARG A 540 -27.91 35.39 -2.95
N TRP A 541 -26.97 36.21 -3.51
CA TRP A 541 -25.53 36.14 -3.27
C TRP A 541 -25.06 37.47 -2.69
N GLN A 542 -24.25 37.43 -1.65
CA GLN A 542 -23.71 38.60 -1.01
C GLN A 542 -22.18 38.54 -0.99
N PHE A 543 -21.56 39.55 -1.57
CA PHE A 543 -20.10 39.73 -1.56
C PHE A 543 -19.77 40.92 -0.67
N ASN A 544 -18.90 40.69 0.35
CA ASN A 544 -18.48 41.75 1.22
C ASN A 544 -17.41 42.62 0.54
N ARG A 545 -17.62 43.92 0.42
CA ARG A 545 -16.75 44.82 -0.33
C ARG A 545 -15.43 45.15 0.36
N GLN A 546 -15.35 44.92 1.66
CA GLN A 546 -14.11 45.13 2.44
C GLN A 546 -13.19 43.93 2.37
N SER A 547 -13.75 42.74 2.43
CA SER A 547 -12.99 41.48 2.34
C SER A 547 -12.85 40.94 0.92
N GLY A 548 -13.76 41.28 0.00
CA GLY A 548 -13.81 40.77 -1.37
C GLY A 548 -14.34 39.33 -1.47
N PHE A 549 -14.79 38.71 -0.38
CA PHE A 549 -15.26 37.32 -0.39
C PHE A 549 -16.77 37.20 -0.61
N LEU A 550 -17.19 36.10 -1.23
CA LEU A 550 -18.58 35.65 -1.19
C LEU A 550 -18.93 35.29 0.27
N SER A 551 -19.60 36.20 0.95
CA SER A 551 -19.83 36.10 2.39
C SER A 551 -21.04 35.24 2.75
N GLN A 552 -22.06 35.21 1.86
CA GLN A 552 -23.26 34.44 2.10
C GLN A 552 -24.02 34.16 0.80
N MET A 553 -24.75 33.07 0.81
CA MET A 553 -25.74 32.68 -0.21
C MET A 553 -27.04 32.28 0.48
N TRP A 554 -28.17 32.53 -0.21
CA TRP A 554 -29.49 32.12 0.27
C TRP A 554 -30.27 31.39 -0.82
N ILE A 555 -31.10 30.44 -0.40
CA ILE A 555 -32.21 29.87 -1.16
C ILE A 555 -33.49 30.10 -0.35
N GLY A 556 -34.34 30.99 -0.81
CA GLY A 556 -35.38 31.59 0.02
C GLY A 556 -34.76 32.28 1.24
N ASP A 557 -35.24 31.99 2.43
CA ASP A 557 -34.71 32.54 3.69
C ASP A 557 -33.56 31.72 4.30
N LYS A 558 -33.16 30.60 3.67
CA LYS A 558 -32.16 29.71 4.23
C LYS A 558 -30.75 30.10 3.81
N LYS A 559 -29.91 30.42 4.79
CA LYS A 559 -28.48 30.61 4.60
C LYS A 559 -27.82 29.30 4.17
N GLN A 560 -26.86 29.41 3.24
CA GLN A 560 -26.16 28.26 2.68
C GLN A 560 -24.72 28.15 3.17
N LEU A 561 -24.12 29.22 3.68
CA LEU A 561 -22.75 29.26 4.14
C LEU A 561 -22.69 29.57 5.65
N LEU A 562 -21.80 28.91 6.38
CA LEU A 562 -21.38 29.29 7.74
C LEU A 562 -20.11 30.12 7.71
N THR A 563 -19.24 29.91 6.75
CA THR A 563 -18.05 30.72 6.52
C THR A 563 -18.00 31.22 5.07
N PRO A 564 -17.35 32.37 4.80
CA PRO A 564 -17.16 32.87 3.44
C PRO A 564 -16.41 31.88 2.55
N LEU A 565 -16.69 31.91 1.25
CA LEU A 565 -15.87 31.20 0.26
C LEU A 565 -14.54 31.97 0.08
N ARG A 566 -13.43 31.31 0.35
CA ARG A 566 -12.09 31.89 0.28
C ARG A 566 -11.07 30.92 -0.32
N ASP A 567 -9.92 31.46 -0.72
CA ASP A 567 -8.80 30.66 -1.21
C ASP A 567 -8.26 29.73 -0.11
N GLN A 568 -7.76 28.59 -0.53
CA GLN A 568 -7.10 27.59 0.31
C GLN A 568 -5.79 27.14 -0.35
N PHE A 569 -4.67 27.31 0.35
CA PHE A 569 -3.32 26.97 -0.13
C PHE A 569 -2.63 25.92 0.74
N THR A 570 -3.22 25.58 1.88
CA THR A 570 -2.65 24.67 2.89
C THR A 570 -3.51 23.42 3.06
N ARG A 571 -2.90 22.40 3.62
CA ARG A 571 -3.57 21.19 4.11
C ARG A 571 -3.17 20.90 5.55
N ALA A 572 -3.97 20.14 6.28
CA ALA A 572 -3.52 19.51 7.51
C ALA A 572 -2.35 18.59 7.16
N PRO A 573 -1.18 18.75 7.79
CA PRO A 573 0.02 18.03 7.38
C PRO A 573 -0.18 16.52 7.43
N LEU A 574 0.29 15.84 6.40
CA LEU A 574 0.43 14.38 6.37
C LEU A 574 1.64 13.96 7.20
N ASP A 575 1.72 12.70 7.59
CA ASP A 575 2.93 12.14 8.19
C ASP A 575 4.16 12.37 7.29
N ASN A 576 4.00 12.23 5.98
CA ASN A 576 5.04 12.52 4.99
C ASN A 576 5.42 14.02 4.89
N ASP A 577 4.52 14.93 5.25
CA ASP A 577 4.81 16.36 5.31
C ASP A 577 5.56 16.74 6.60
N ILE A 578 5.27 16.00 7.70
CA ILE A 578 5.90 16.20 9.01
C ILE A 578 7.30 15.60 9.03
N GLY A 579 7.44 14.39 8.48
CA GLY A 579 8.70 13.67 8.45
C GLY A 579 9.24 13.42 9.86
N VAL A 580 10.52 13.68 10.07
CA VAL A 580 11.17 13.63 11.38
C VAL A 580 11.08 14.93 12.17
N SER A 581 10.26 15.90 11.70
CA SER A 581 10.07 17.17 12.38
C SER A 581 9.14 17.00 13.58
N GLU A 582 9.68 17.14 14.77
CA GLU A 582 8.97 16.99 16.04
C GLU A 582 9.20 18.22 16.93
N ALA A 583 8.46 18.30 18.04
CA ALA A 583 8.57 19.42 18.99
C ALA A 583 10.00 19.63 19.53
N THR A 584 10.79 18.57 19.61
CA THR A 584 12.17 18.58 20.12
C THR A 584 13.23 18.54 19.03
N ARG A 585 12.86 18.16 17.80
CA ARG A 585 13.75 18.05 16.65
C ARG A 585 13.04 18.56 15.40
N ILE A 586 13.44 19.74 14.94
CA ILE A 586 12.86 20.33 13.73
C ILE A 586 13.74 20.00 12.53
N ASP A 587 13.16 19.39 11.50
CA ASP A 587 13.78 19.25 10.19
C ASP A 587 13.34 20.38 9.26
N PRO A 588 14.22 21.35 8.96
CA PRO A 588 13.87 22.48 8.09
C PRO A 588 13.54 22.06 6.65
N ASN A 589 13.85 20.84 6.26
CA ASN A 589 13.52 20.29 4.94
C ASN A 589 12.11 19.68 4.87
N ALA A 590 11.49 19.33 5.99
CA ALA A 590 10.11 18.87 6.02
C ALA A 590 9.16 19.89 5.39
N TRP A 591 8.17 19.43 4.64
CA TRP A 591 7.20 20.33 3.99
C TRP A 591 6.50 21.23 4.99
N VAL A 592 6.06 20.68 6.12
CA VAL A 592 5.36 21.45 7.17
C VAL A 592 6.23 22.60 7.70
N GLU A 593 7.53 22.36 7.89
CA GLU A 593 8.43 23.41 8.41
C GLU A 593 8.73 24.47 7.36
N ARG A 594 8.85 24.10 6.08
CA ARG A 594 8.93 25.07 4.98
C ARG A 594 7.69 25.95 4.90
N TRP A 595 6.50 25.35 5.03
CA TRP A 595 5.23 26.11 5.02
C TRP A 595 5.09 27.02 6.22
N LYS A 596 5.46 26.55 7.43
CA LYS A 596 5.47 27.39 8.65
C LYS A 596 6.47 28.56 8.50
N ALA A 597 7.70 28.28 8.08
CA ALA A 597 8.74 29.30 7.93
C ALA A 597 8.38 30.35 6.88
N ALA A 598 7.67 29.98 5.82
CA ALA A 598 7.18 30.92 4.81
C ALA A 598 5.88 31.62 5.19
N GLY A 599 5.20 31.19 6.25
CA GLY A 599 3.95 31.76 6.73
C GLY A 599 2.70 31.33 5.96
N HIS A 600 2.69 30.15 5.33
CA HIS A 600 1.52 29.67 4.57
C HIS A 600 0.28 29.54 5.45
N TYR A 601 0.43 29.06 6.69
CA TYR A 601 -0.68 28.88 7.63
C TYR A 601 -1.16 30.20 8.27
N GLN A 602 -0.32 31.24 8.24
CA GLN A 602 -0.60 32.56 8.79
C GLN A 602 -0.82 33.63 7.70
N ALA A 603 -0.93 33.22 6.44
CA ALA A 603 -1.15 34.16 5.34
C ALA A 603 -2.50 34.86 5.46
N GLU A 604 -2.50 36.18 5.39
CA GLU A 604 -3.70 37.02 5.43
C GLU A 604 -4.02 37.57 4.05
N ALA A 605 -5.32 37.64 3.72
CA ALA A 605 -5.78 38.19 2.47
C ALA A 605 -5.87 39.72 2.52
N ALA A 606 -5.05 40.41 1.75
CA ALA A 606 -5.20 41.82 1.48
C ALA A 606 -6.00 42.02 0.18
N LEU A 607 -7.13 42.70 0.27
CA LEU A 607 -7.97 42.99 -0.90
C LEU A 607 -7.31 44.08 -1.77
N LEU A 608 -7.03 43.73 -3.02
CA LEU A 608 -6.48 44.68 -4.01
C LEU A 608 -7.57 45.25 -4.92
N GLN A 609 -8.60 44.50 -5.24
CA GLN A 609 -9.69 44.89 -6.10
C GLN A 609 -10.99 44.17 -5.72
N CYS A 610 -12.11 44.92 -5.69
CA CYS A 610 -13.45 44.36 -5.61
C CYS A 610 -14.40 45.23 -6.42
N THR A 611 -14.84 44.72 -7.59
CA THR A 611 -15.74 45.46 -8.51
C THR A 611 -16.94 44.63 -8.88
N ALA A 612 -18.01 45.30 -9.25
CA ALA A 612 -19.23 44.67 -9.73
C ALA A 612 -19.69 45.36 -11.04
N ASP A 613 -19.93 44.58 -12.06
CA ASP A 613 -20.40 45.04 -13.39
C ASP A 613 -21.71 44.33 -13.76
N THR A 614 -22.68 45.10 -14.23
CA THR A 614 -23.92 44.56 -14.78
C THR A 614 -23.73 44.35 -16.29
N LEU A 615 -23.83 43.13 -16.75
CA LEU A 615 -23.79 42.74 -18.15
C LEU A 615 -25.21 42.64 -18.72
N ALA A 616 -25.35 42.42 -20.02
CA ALA A 616 -26.64 42.26 -20.65
C ALA A 616 -27.45 41.06 -20.18
N ASP A 617 -26.78 40.02 -19.69
CA ASP A 617 -27.36 38.71 -19.32
C ASP A 617 -26.88 38.19 -17.96
N ALA A 618 -26.03 38.96 -17.22
CA ALA A 618 -25.41 38.51 -15.99
C ALA A 618 -24.92 39.69 -15.13
N VAL A 619 -24.60 39.39 -13.89
CA VAL A 619 -23.74 40.23 -13.01
C VAL A 619 -22.37 39.58 -12.87
N LEU A 620 -21.33 40.39 -13.03
CA LEU A 620 -19.94 39.98 -12.88
C LEU A 620 -19.32 40.63 -11.63
N ILE A 621 -18.83 39.82 -10.70
CA ILE A 621 -18.02 40.30 -9.60
C ILE A 621 -16.57 39.92 -9.86
N THR A 622 -15.66 40.88 -9.72
CA THR A 622 -14.20 40.62 -9.82
C THR A 622 -13.53 40.96 -8.52
N THR A 623 -12.76 40.03 -7.97
CA THR A 623 -11.98 40.24 -6.74
C THR A 623 -10.54 39.85 -6.99
N VAL A 624 -9.61 40.62 -6.39
CA VAL A 624 -8.17 40.29 -6.41
C VAL A 624 -7.64 40.40 -5.00
N HIS A 625 -7.00 39.33 -4.55
CA HIS A 625 -6.38 39.29 -3.22
C HIS A 625 -4.89 39.03 -3.34
N ALA A 626 -4.11 39.73 -2.52
CA ALA A 626 -2.73 39.32 -2.22
C ALA A 626 -2.72 38.61 -0.86
N TRP A 627 -2.32 37.34 -0.88
CA TRP A 627 -2.11 36.58 0.35
C TRP A 627 -0.70 36.81 0.86
N GLN A 628 -0.58 37.40 2.05
CA GLN A 628 0.65 37.95 2.58
C GLN A 628 0.95 37.44 3.98
N HIS A 629 2.24 37.31 4.26
CA HIS A 629 2.76 37.10 5.61
C HIS A 629 3.92 38.03 5.85
N GLN A 630 3.90 38.82 6.95
CA GLN A 630 4.93 39.77 7.33
C GLN A 630 5.34 40.73 6.17
N GLY A 631 4.36 41.20 5.40
CA GLY A 631 4.57 42.10 4.28
C GLY A 631 5.06 41.46 2.98
N LYS A 632 5.33 40.15 2.98
CA LYS A 632 5.71 39.39 1.79
C LYS A 632 4.48 38.76 1.16
N THR A 633 4.25 38.99 -0.13
CA THR A 633 3.20 38.32 -0.92
C THR A 633 3.64 36.92 -1.28
N LEU A 634 2.83 35.94 -0.93
CA LEU A 634 3.03 34.53 -1.23
C LEU A 634 2.22 34.11 -2.47
N PHE A 635 0.95 34.56 -2.52
CA PHE A 635 0.03 34.25 -3.60
C PHE A 635 -0.75 35.52 -4.01
N ILE A 636 -1.05 35.62 -5.31
CA ILE A 636 -2.04 36.58 -5.81
C ILE A 636 -3.16 35.77 -6.43
N SER A 637 -4.39 35.98 -5.94
CA SER A 637 -5.57 35.26 -6.44
C SER A 637 -6.54 36.27 -7.05
N ARG A 638 -6.86 36.10 -8.33
CA ARG A 638 -7.94 36.80 -9.02
C ARG A 638 -9.11 35.84 -9.19
N LYS A 639 -10.30 36.27 -8.79
CA LYS A 639 -11.53 35.51 -9.00
C LYS A 639 -12.56 36.37 -9.74
N THR A 640 -13.22 35.73 -10.71
CA THR A 640 -14.40 36.32 -11.34
C THR A 640 -15.61 35.43 -11.08
N TYR A 641 -16.69 36.02 -10.63
CA TYR A 641 -17.95 35.34 -10.37
C TYR A 641 -19.00 35.90 -11.34
N ARG A 642 -19.42 35.10 -12.34
CA ARG A 642 -20.45 35.46 -13.28
C ARG A 642 -21.74 34.74 -12.89
N ILE A 643 -22.71 35.53 -12.41
CA ILE A 643 -24.04 35.06 -12.04
C ILE A 643 -24.97 35.43 -13.18
N ASP A 644 -25.52 34.44 -13.90
CA ASP A 644 -26.39 34.64 -15.05
C ASP A 644 -27.88 34.49 -14.69
N GLY A 645 -28.71 34.75 -15.70
CA GLY A 645 -30.17 34.69 -15.53
C GLY A 645 -30.77 33.29 -15.29
N SER A 646 -29.96 32.23 -15.33
CA SER A 646 -30.34 30.88 -14.88
C SER A 646 -30.10 30.66 -13.40
N GLY A 647 -29.46 31.63 -12.72
CA GLY A 647 -29.05 31.51 -11.35
C GLY A 647 -27.85 30.57 -11.13
N GLN A 648 -27.05 30.35 -12.17
CA GLN A 648 -25.77 29.66 -12.09
C GLN A 648 -24.64 30.67 -11.83
N MET A 649 -23.68 30.28 -11.00
CA MET A 649 -22.50 31.09 -10.72
C MET A 649 -21.26 30.42 -11.30
N ALA A 650 -20.75 30.95 -12.41
CA ALA A 650 -19.47 30.54 -12.96
C ALA A 650 -18.34 31.24 -12.20
N ILE A 651 -17.41 30.47 -11.68
CA ILE A 651 -16.26 30.96 -10.92
C ILE A 651 -15.00 30.63 -11.72
N THR A 652 -14.26 31.69 -12.12
CA THR A 652 -12.92 31.54 -12.69
C THR A 652 -11.91 31.98 -11.65
N VAL A 653 -10.88 31.19 -11.47
CA VAL A 653 -9.82 31.41 -10.48
C VAL A 653 -8.47 31.40 -11.19
N ASP A 654 -7.74 32.49 -11.06
CA ASP A 654 -6.37 32.65 -11.53
C ASP A 654 -5.48 32.89 -10.30
N VAL A 655 -4.45 32.08 -10.12
CA VAL A 655 -3.52 32.20 -8.99
C VAL A 655 -2.08 32.29 -9.49
N GLU A 656 -1.37 33.30 -8.99
CA GLU A 656 0.08 33.44 -9.16
C GLU A 656 0.78 33.01 -7.87
N VAL A 657 1.63 31.99 -7.93
CA VAL A 657 2.50 31.55 -6.85
C VAL A 657 3.85 32.23 -6.98
N ALA A 658 4.26 33.00 -5.99
CA ALA A 658 5.51 33.76 -6.02
C ALA A 658 6.74 32.85 -6.09
N SER A 659 7.76 33.27 -6.86
CA SER A 659 8.96 32.47 -7.16
C SER A 659 9.81 32.05 -5.96
N ASN A 660 9.70 32.77 -4.86
CA ASN A 660 10.44 32.51 -3.62
C ASN A 660 9.55 31.96 -2.49
N THR A 661 8.44 31.36 -2.86
CA THR A 661 7.47 30.72 -1.96
C THR A 661 7.63 29.21 -2.08
N PRO A 662 7.69 28.44 -0.97
CA PRO A 662 7.60 26.99 -1.02
C PRO A 662 6.34 26.55 -1.78
N HIS A 663 6.40 25.41 -2.45
CA HIS A 663 5.28 24.87 -3.20
C HIS A 663 4.05 24.72 -2.28
N PRO A 664 2.89 25.29 -2.60
CA PRO A 664 1.70 25.13 -1.77
C PRO A 664 1.19 23.68 -1.80
N ALA A 665 0.49 23.29 -0.74
CA ALA A 665 -0.12 21.97 -0.68
C ALA A 665 -1.30 21.82 -1.62
N ARG A 666 -2.03 22.92 -1.87
CA ARG A 666 -3.18 22.97 -2.77
C ARG A 666 -3.37 24.37 -3.33
N ILE A 667 -4.10 24.47 -4.41
CA ILE A 667 -4.63 25.71 -4.98
C ILE A 667 -6.12 25.50 -5.20
N GLY A 668 -6.93 26.03 -4.28
CA GLY A 668 -8.35 25.77 -4.25
C GLY A 668 -9.15 26.82 -3.49
N LEU A 669 -10.40 26.49 -3.30
CA LEU A 669 -11.39 27.27 -2.54
C LEU A 669 -11.93 26.43 -1.38
N THR A 670 -12.21 27.07 -0.25
CA THR A 670 -12.82 26.44 0.91
C THR A 670 -14.00 27.24 1.44
N CYS A 671 -15.02 26.55 1.92
CA CYS A 671 -16.11 27.11 2.71
C CYS A 671 -16.73 26.06 3.61
N GLN A 672 -17.49 26.54 4.61
CA GLN A 672 -18.32 25.69 5.45
C GLN A 672 -19.76 25.87 5.03
N LEU A 673 -20.35 24.79 4.49
CA LEU A 673 -21.77 24.74 4.11
C LEU A 673 -22.63 24.59 5.37
N ALA A 674 -23.75 25.32 5.42
CA ALA A 674 -24.67 25.28 6.57
C ALA A 674 -25.42 23.94 6.66
N GLN A 675 -25.60 23.26 5.56
CA GLN A 675 -26.30 21.98 5.51
C GLN A 675 -25.37 20.78 5.78
N VAL A 676 -25.92 19.78 6.48
CA VAL A 676 -25.36 18.43 6.56
C VAL A 676 -26.29 17.51 5.79
N ALA A 677 -25.88 17.07 4.60
CA ALA A 677 -26.60 16.05 3.85
C ALA A 677 -26.00 14.68 4.14
N GLU A 678 -26.82 13.64 4.11
CA GLU A 678 -26.41 12.28 4.44
C GLU A 678 -25.47 11.66 3.39
N ARG A 679 -25.63 12.05 2.13
CA ARG A 679 -24.92 11.45 0.99
C ARG A 679 -24.22 12.47 0.13
N VAL A 680 -23.13 12.03 -0.47
CA VAL A 680 -22.34 12.77 -1.46
C VAL A 680 -22.37 11.99 -2.77
N ASN A 681 -22.80 12.64 -3.84
CA ASN A 681 -22.82 12.06 -5.18
C ASN A 681 -21.88 12.83 -6.10
N TRP A 682 -21.01 12.13 -6.81
CA TRP A 682 -20.10 12.78 -7.77
C TRP A 682 -19.86 11.92 -9.01
N LEU A 683 -19.49 12.60 -10.09
CA LEU A 683 -18.94 12.01 -11.31
C LEU A 683 -17.46 12.33 -11.34
N GLY A 684 -16.61 11.33 -11.22
CA GLY A 684 -15.16 11.49 -11.13
C GLY A 684 -14.47 10.21 -10.69
N LEU A 685 -13.20 10.32 -10.31
CA LEU A 685 -12.43 9.19 -9.79
C LEU A 685 -12.90 8.79 -8.39
N GLY A 686 -12.97 7.49 -8.15
CA GLY A 686 -13.42 6.91 -6.88
C GLY A 686 -13.45 5.38 -6.89
N PRO A 687 -14.16 4.77 -5.90
CA PRO A 687 -14.90 5.38 -4.79
C PRO A 687 -14.04 5.89 -3.63
N GLN A 688 -12.85 5.27 -3.41
CA GLN A 688 -11.92 5.65 -2.34
C GLN A 688 -11.24 6.99 -2.60
N GLU A 689 -10.65 7.58 -1.56
CA GLU A 689 -9.79 8.75 -1.72
C GLU A 689 -8.65 8.45 -2.67
N ASN A 690 -8.28 9.43 -3.45
CA ASN A 690 -7.18 9.35 -4.41
C ASN A 690 -6.52 10.72 -4.55
N TYR A 691 -5.21 10.70 -4.82
CA TYR A 691 -4.36 11.89 -4.89
C TYR A 691 -3.58 11.87 -6.20
N PRO A 692 -3.02 12.99 -6.69
CA PRO A 692 -2.34 13.05 -7.99
C PRO A 692 -1.27 11.98 -8.21
N ASP A 693 -0.59 11.54 -7.14
CA ASP A 693 0.44 10.51 -7.14
C ASP A 693 -0.04 9.13 -6.65
N ARG A 694 -1.34 9.00 -6.28
CA ARG A 694 -2.01 7.75 -5.87
C ARG A 694 -3.43 7.71 -6.40
N LEU A 695 -3.60 7.39 -7.67
CA LEU A 695 -4.93 7.38 -8.30
C LEU A 695 -5.15 6.24 -9.29
N THR A 696 -4.18 5.33 -9.48
CA THR A 696 -4.27 4.33 -10.56
C THR A 696 -5.32 3.25 -10.29
N ALA A 697 -5.66 3.02 -9.03
CA ALA A 697 -6.71 2.11 -8.63
C ALA A 697 -8.12 2.70 -8.74
N ALA A 698 -8.24 4.03 -8.82
CA ALA A 698 -9.53 4.70 -8.88
C ALA A 698 -10.13 4.61 -10.29
N CYS A 699 -11.45 4.40 -10.36
CA CYS A 699 -12.20 4.38 -11.60
C CYS A 699 -13.05 5.63 -11.73
N PHE A 700 -13.14 6.16 -12.96
CA PHE A 700 -14.06 7.24 -13.29
C PHE A 700 -15.47 6.69 -13.45
N ASP A 701 -16.35 7.09 -12.55
CA ASP A 701 -17.75 6.66 -12.56
C ASP A 701 -18.62 7.68 -11.81
N ARG A 702 -19.92 7.39 -11.72
CA ARG A 702 -20.84 8.10 -10.85
C ARG A 702 -20.95 7.37 -9.52
N TRP A 703 -20.42 8.01 -8.50
CA TRP A 703 -20.38 7.49 -7.14
C TRP A 703 -21.44 8.13 -6.25
N ASP A 704 -21.92 7.39 -5.28
CA ASP A 704 -22.86 7.86 -4.26
C ASP A 704 -22.54 7.19 -2.92
N LEU A 705 -21.97 7.95 -1.99
CA LEU A 705 -21.53 7.45 -0.69
C LEU A 705 -22.14 8.24 0.47
N PRO A 706 -22.27 7.62 1.64
CA PRO A 706 -22.55 8.36 2.88
C PRO A 706 -21.47 9.42 3.14
N LEU A 707 -21.84 10.55 3.75
CA LEU A 707 -20.86 11.59 4.13
C LEU A 707 -19.78 11.05 5.08
N SER A 708 -20.12 10.10 5.95
CA SER A 708 -19.16 9.42 6.84
C SER A 708 -18.01 8.75 6.10
N ASP A 709 -18.29 8.21 4.90
CA ASP A 709 -17.34 7.43 4.11
C ASP A 709 -16.46 8.32 3.21
N MET A 710 -16.71 9.63 3.22
CA MET A 710 -15.85 10.60 2.55
C MET A 710 -14.60 10.94 3.37
N TYR A 711 -14.57 10.58 4.64
CA TYR A 711 -13.48 10.79 5.59
C TYR A 711 -12.76 9.47 5.88
N THR A 712 -11.44 9.45 5.74
CA THR A 712 -10.63 8.29 6.14
C THR A 712 -10.14 8.49 7.58
N PRO A 713 -10.49 7.57 8.51
CA PRO A 713 -10.27 7.76 9.93
C PRO A 713 -8.84 7.39 10.38
N TYR A 714 -7.82 7.98 9.76
CA TYR A 714 -6.44 7.80 10.20
C TYR A 714 -6.27 8.07 11.70
N VAL A 715 -5.45 7.26 12.38
CA VAL A 715 -5.25 7.34 13.84
C VAL A 715 -4.68 8.70 14.23
N PHE A 716 -3.69 9.18 13.47
CA PHE A 716 -3.20 10.54 13.53
C PHE A 716 -3.91 11.37 12.46
N PRO A 717 -4.78 12.34 12.86
CA PRO A 717 -5.56 13.12 11.92
C PRO A 717 -4.70 13.97 10.99
N SER A 718 -5.01 13.90 9.69
CA SER A 718 -4.32 14.62 8.64
C SER A 718 -5.27 14.91 7.47
N GLU A 719 -4.78 15.57 6.43
CA GLU A 719 -5.50 15.72 5.15
C GLU A 719 -5.93 14.35 4.63
N ASN A 720 -7.20 14.23 4.23
CA ASN A 720 -7.75 12.98 3.70
C ASN A 720 -8.98 13.25 2.84
N GLY A 721 -9.49 12.20 2.21
CA GLY A 721 -10.77 12.22 1.52
C GLY A 721 -10.81 12.90 0.16
N LEU A 722 -9.66 13.25 -0.44
CA LEU A 722 -9.64 13.87 -1.77
C LEU A 722 -10.20 12.94 -2.85
N ARG A 723 -10.96 13.51 -3.82
CA ARG A 723 -11.45 12.83 -5.03
C ARG A 723 -10.99 13.65 -6.23
N CYS A 724 -10.04 13.09 -7.00
CA CYS A 724 -9.48 13.73 -8.20
C CYS A 724 -10.39 13.55 -9.44
N GLY A 725 -10.11 14.30 -10.48
CA GLY A 725 -10.77 14.16 -11.80
C GLY A 725 -12.29 14.31 -11.76
N THR A 726 -12.79 15.11 -10.80
CA THR A 726 -14.23 15.31 -10.62
C THR A 726 -14.79 16.25 -11.67
N ARG A 727 -15.89 15.82 -12.30
CA ARG A 727 -16.63 16.59 -13.30
C ARG A 727 -17.94 17.17 -12.77
N GLU A 728 -18.52 16.49 -11.82
CA GLU A 728 -19.76 16.90 -11.16
C GLU A 728 -19.74 16.45 -9.69
N LEU A 729 -20.11 17.36 -8.80
CA LEU A 729 -20.35 17.08 -7.39
C LEU A 729 -21.74 17.55 -7.03
N ASN A 730 -22.54 16.69 -6.38
CA ASN A 730 -23.86 17.02 -5.84
C ASN A 730 -23.86 16.79 -4.32
N TYR A 731 -24.23 17.81 -3.59
CA TYR A 731 -24.37 17.76 -2.13
C TYR A 731 -25.50 18.66 -1.63
N GLY A 732 -26.53 18.07 -1.09
CA GLY A 732 -27.74 18.80 -0.72
C GLY A 732 -28.36 19.58 -1.89
N PRO A 733 -28.62 20.88 -1.75
CA PRO A 733 -29.15 21.72 -2.82
C PRO A 733 -28.08 22.20 -3.81
N HIS A 734 -26.81 21.86 -3.58
CA HIS A 734 -25.69 22.36 -4.36
C HIS A 734 -25.24 21.36 -5.41
N GLN A 735 -24.84 21.89 -6.57
CA GLN A 735 -24.16 21.16 -7.62
C GLN A 735 -22.96 21.99 -8.11
N TRP A 736 -21.80 21.36 -8.19
CA TRP A 736 -20.60 21.91 -8.83
C TRP A 736 -20.28 21.11 -10.09
N ARG A 737 -19.88 21.79 -11.14
CA ARG A 737 -19.41 21.21 -12.40
C ARG A 737 -18.11 21.86 -12.82
N GLY A 738 -17.23 21.10 -13.48
CA GLY A 738 -15.93 21.59 -13.96
C GLY A 738 -14.93 20.47 -14.09
N ASP A 739 -13.67 20.84 -13.98
CA ASP A 739 -12.54 19.92 -13.83
C ASP A 739 -11.82 20.31 -12.54
N PHE A 740 -12.09 19.59 -11.48
CA PHE A 740 -11.61 19.90 -10.15
C PHE A 740 -11.41 18.65 -9.30
N GLN A 741 -10.86 18.88 -8.13
CA GLN A 741 -10.72 17.87 -7.08
C GLN A 741 -11.47 18.37 -5.86
N PHE A 742 -11.98 17.48 -5.02
CA PHE A 742 -12.67 17.90 -3.82
C PHE A 742 -12.45 16.96 -2.65
N ASN A 743 -12.53 17.50 -1.44
CA ASN A 743 -12.85 16.73 -0.25
C ASN A 743 -13.99 17.42 0.52
N ILE A 744 -14.75 16.62 1.25
CA ILE A 744 -15.91 17.06 2.01
C ILE A 744 -16.01 16.27 3.30
N SER A 745 -16.10 16.97 4.45
CA SER A 745 -16.15 16.31 5.75
C SER A 745 -16.80 17.19 6.83
N ARG A 746 -16.95 16.63 8.04
CA ARG A 746 -17.40 17.35 9.22
C ARG A 746 -16.26 18.00 10.00
N TYR A 747 -15.02 17.94 9.50
CA TYR A 747 -13.81 18.42 10.16
C TYR A 747 -13.10 19.45 9.30
N SER A 748 -12.70 20.58 9.91
CA SER A 748 -11.88 21.58 9.23
C SER A 748 -10.43 21.10 9.10
N GLN A 749 -9.70 21.65 8.13
CA GLN A 749 -8.26 21.43 8.01
C GLN A 749 -7.50 21.88 9.26
N GLN A 750 -7.98 22.94 9.92
CA GLN A 750 -7.41 23.42 11.17
C GLN A 750 -7.58 22.41 12.29
N GLN A 751 -8.81 21.88 12.48
CA GLN A 751 -9.06 20.87 13.53
C GLN A 751 -8.22 19.60 13.30
N LEU A 752 -8.11 19.14 12.05
CA LEU A 752 -7.26 18.00 11.70
C LEU A 752 -5.78 18.26 12.05
N MET A 753 -5.28 19.47 11.77
CA MET A 753 -3.88 19.84 12.05
C MET A 753 -3.58 19.97 13.55
N GLU A 754 -4.55 20.41 14.35
CA GLU A 754 -4.39 20.68 15.79
C GLU A 754 -4.68 19.46 16.67
N THR A 755 -5.22 18.38 16.09
CA THR A 755 -5.66 17.20 16.85
C THR A 755 -4.66 16.06 16.69
N SER A 756 -4.16 15.54 17.81
CA SER A 756 -3.17 14.45 17.81
C SER A 756 -3.78 13.05 17.65
N HIS A 757 -5.04 12.87 18.01
CA HIS A 757 -5.71 11.56 18.01
C HIS A 757 -7.12 11.64 17.44
N ARG A 758 -7.48 10.64 16.65
CA ARG A 758 -8.79 10.55 15.99
C ARG A 758 -9.98 10.71 16.96
N HIS A 759 -9.90 10.10 18.15
CA HIS A 759 -11.00 10.13 19.12
C HIS A 759 -11.25 11.51 19.74
N LEU A 760 -10.32 12.45 19.59
CA LEU A 760 -10.45 13.83 20.03
C LEU A 760 -11.14 14.72 18.99
N LEU A 761 -11.32 14.23 17.76
CA LEU A 761 -12.06 14.96 16.73
C LEU A 761 -13.55 15.02 17.07
N HIS A 762 -14.13 16.18 16.87
CA HIS A 762 -15.56 16.38 17.03
C HIS A 762 -16.16 17.01 15.77
N ALA A 763 -17.30 16.51 15.34
CA ALA A 763 -17.98 17.02 14.17
C ALA A 763 -18.40 18.48 14.38
N GLU A 764 -17.92 19.38 13.51
CA GLU A 764 -18.27 20.79 13.52
C GLU A 764 -19.69 21.02 13.00
N GLU A 765 -20.25 22.22 13.23
CA GLU A 765 -21.51 22.62 12.62
C GLU A 765 -21.39 22.62 11.08
N GLY A 766 -22.42 22.18 10.37
CA GLY A 766 -22.41 22.13 8.91
C GLY A 766 -21.40 21.15 8.32
N THR A 767 -20.89 21.46 7.13
CA THR A 767 -19.97 20.60 6.38
C THR A 767 -18.88 21.43 5.72
N TRP A 768 -17.63 21.08 5.94
CA TRP A 768 -16.50 21.67 5.25
C TRP A 768 -16.37 21.10 3.85
N LEU A 769 -16.20 21.98 2.87
CA LEU A 769 -15.97 21.67 1.47
C LEU A 769 -14.70 22.37 1.03
N ASN A 770 -13.76 21.60 0.46
CA ASN A 770 -12.64 22.12 -0.31
C ASN A 770 -12.82 21.69 -1.77
N ILE A 771 -12.65 22.64 -2.68
CA ILE A 771 -12.66 22.41 -4.12
C ILE A 771 -11.34 22.95 -4.67
N ASP A 772 -10.52 22.08 -5.20
CA ASP A 772 -9.19 22.40 -5.68
C ASP A 772 -9.13 22.32 -7.20
N GLY A 773 -8.53 23.32 -7.82
CA GLY A 773 -8.04 23.21 -9.19
C GLY A 773 -6.81 22.32 -9.23
N PHE A 774 -5.97 22.42 -8.20
CA PHE A 774 -4.71 21.69 -8.12
C PHE A 774 -4.42 21.25 -6.68
N HIS A 775 -3.88 20.04 -6.53
CA HIS A 775 -3.45 19.51 -5.24
C HIS A 775 -2.09 18.84 -5.40
N MET A 776 -1.19 19.05 -4.44
CA MET A 776 0.12 18.39 -4.41
C MET A 776 -0.03 16.89 -4.11
N GLY A 777 0.89 16.08 -4.58
CA GLY A 777 0.99 14.68 -4.18
C GLY A 777 1.17 14.49 -2.68
N ILE A 778 1.04 13.24 -2.22
CA ILE A 778 1.17 12.87 -0.80
C ILE A 778 2.51 12.25 -0.47
N GLY A 779 3.27 11.78 -1.49
CA GLY A 779 4.51 11.03 -1.27
C GLY A 779 4.29 9.62 -0.76
N GLY A 780 5.36 8.88 -0.55
CA GLY A 780 5.24 7.50 -0.11
C GLY A 780 6.51 6.67 -0.27
N ASP A 781 7.62 7.22 -0.76
CA ASP A 781 8.89 6.49 -0.81
C ASP A 781 9.40 6.18 0.61
N ASP A 782 9.34 7.18 1.47
CA ASP A 782 9.61 7.13 2.91
C ASP A 782 8.76 8.20 3.63
N SER A 783 8.75 8.20 4.98
CA SER A 783 8.00 9.19 5.78
C SER A 783 8.94 10.09 6.63
N TRP A 784 10.23 10.15 6.34
CA TRP A 784 11.21 10.98 7.08
C TRP A 784 11.95 11.97 6.19
N SER A 785 11.71 11.96 4.89
CA SER A 785 12.28 12.93 3.95
C SER A 785 11.20 13.39 2.95
N PRO A 786 11.36 14.57 2.30
CA PRO A 786 10.46 14.99 1.24
C PRO A 786 10.45 13.98 0.08
N SER A 787 9.34 13.29 -0.13
CA SER A 787 9.22 12.19 -1.10
C SER A 787 8.18 12.43 -2.20
N VAL A 788 7.58 13.64 -2.27
CA VAL A 788 6.70 14.00 -3.39
C VAL A 788 7.54 14.28 -4.63
N SER A 789 7.38 13.48 -5.68
CA SER A 789 8.08 13.67 -6.95
C SER A 789 7.77 15.03 -7.59
N ALA A 790 8.74 15.60 -8.31
CA ALA A 790 8.66 16.96 -8.85
C ALA A 790 7.42 17.22 -9.72
N GLU A 791 6.97 16.22 -10.49
CA GLU A 791 5.77 16.31 -11.33
C GLU A 791 4.46 16.44 -10.54
N PHE A 792 4.46 16.10 -9.25
CA PHE A 792 3.29 16.21 -8.37
C PHE A 792 3.41 17.36 -7.37
N GLN A 793 4.40 18.24 -7.53
CA GLN A 793 4.56 19.45 -6.75
C GLN A 793 3.95 20.65 -7.48
N LEU A 794 3.43 21.62 -6.73
CA LEU A 794 2.86 22.86 -7.28
C LEU A 794 3.93 23.96 -7.29
N SER A 795 4.68 24.06 -8.37
CA SER A 795 5.79 25.01 -8.52
C SER A 795 5.31 26.45 -8.57
N ALA A 796 6.23 27.41 -8.39
CA ALA A 796 5.96 28.82 -8.65
C ALA A 796 5.49 29.03 -10.10
N GLY A 797 4.50 29.91 -10.30
CA GLY A 797 3.91 30.17 -11.61
C GLY A 797 2.43 30.46 -11.53
N SER A 798 1.78 30.41 -12.71
CA SER A 798 0.36 30.76 -12.89
C SER A 798 -0.48 29.49 -12.98
N TYR A 799 -1.59 29.50 -12.28
CA TYR A 799 -2.57 28.41 -12.25
C TYR A 799 -3.95 28.95 -12.60
N HIS A 800 -4.68 28.24 -13.42
CA HIS A 800 -6.00 28.63 -13.88
C HIS A 800 -6.96 27.46 -13.79
N TYR A 801 -8.15 27.68 -13.20
CA TYR A 801 -9.25 26.71 -13.23
C TYR A 801 -10.61 27.41 -13.20
N GLN A 802 -11.64 26.66 -13.59
CA GLN A 802 -13.01 27.14 -13.64
C GLN A 802 -13.97 26.12 -13.08
N LEU A 803 -14.99 26.57 -12.41
CA LEU A 803 -16.09 25.74 -11.92
C LEU A 803 -17.42 26.48 -12.04
N LEU A 804 -18.47 25.72 -12.19
CA LEU A 804 -19.83 26.21 -12.21
C LEU A 804 -20.53 25.75 -10.94
N TRP A 805 -21.05 26.68 -10.15
CA TRP A 805 -21.82 26.38 -8.94
C TRP A 805 -23.30 26.68 -9.19
N CYS A 806 -24.12 25.62 -9.12
CA CYS A 806 -25.56 25.68 -9.30
C CYS A 806 -26.26 25.40 -7.98
N GLN A 807 -27.38 26.04 -7.76
CA GLN A 807 -28.32 25.74 -6.68
C GLN A 807 -29.59 25.14 -7.28
N LYS A 808 -29.97 23.93 -6.83
CA LYS A 808 -31.17 23.22 -7.28
C LYS A 808 -32.42 23.76 -6.61
#